data_ee109a4d696ef92ceb8310fb0a7de2c5
#
_entry.id   ee109a4d696ef92ceb8310fb0a7de2c5
#
_cell.length_a   1.000
_cell.length_b   1.000
_cell.length_c   1.000
_cell.angle_alpha   90.00
_cell.angle_beta   90.00
_cell.angle_gamma   90.00
#
_symmetry.space_group_name_H-M   'P 1'
#
loop_
_entity.id
_entity.type
_entity.pdbx_description
1 polymer ?
#
loop_
_entity_poly.entity_id
_entity_poly.type
_entity_poly.pdbx_seq_one_letter_code
_entity_poly.pdbx_strand_id
1 'polypeptide(L)'
;IDNRDLLDNTMPLTNPAVDWPRFLNAALSQLGKKFGMAEHGSGGSTLATQMEKFRHSPEGRTNSGKEKLRQMASASVRAYQQGPLTLAARQRVALDYLNSVPLAAAPGYGEVHGLGDGLHVWFGADVEQSYRVLAEPTPDAQTLVAQGVALRQVVALLIAHRRPSFYLLSGRSELASLTDSYLRLLAQQQAISLPLRDAALAATLNFRDFKATPAFAKIDGNKARYVTRGRLGQMLGLSLYDLDHLDLSVQSHLDNPLQQEVSNYLRHLADPAFAGEIGLYGERLLSPEKTAEVRYSFTLFERSPQGFLVRVQTDNTDQPFDINDSSKLELGSTAKLRVLTTYLQMVTELHQRYSALDSKALRQQVVDPQDNLSRWALDYLARSSDRTLTTMLQAALDRRYSASPYESFFTGGGLHTFANFRKEDNNRLPTLRQALQESINLPFVRLMRDVVRYSLYQDPTRRALLQDDHDPRRQKYLSRFADREGKTYLNRFWRKYRNQNGDERLATLLDGLHLNQSRLAAIHRYLYPQADSMALASFLREHLPGEKLGEQRLDYLYQTYGPGKFSLPDQGYVARVHPLELWLLDYLNKHPQATFNEVVAASGEQRREVYGWLFKSRHRSARDSRIRTMLEIEAFSDIHQRWQQLGYPFDHLVPSLATAIGSSGDRPAALAELMGIILNDGVRLPVERLAWLHFAADTPYETRFAPDPKQAKRVLPSEVAQALRDALSQVVEAGTARRLAGTFTLPDGTPLKLGGKTGTGDNRIEKVGRNGQVITSRAMNRTAT
;
A
#
# COMPACT_ATOMS: atom_id res chain seq x y z
N ILE A 1 -27.70 16.66 -33.28
CA ILE A 1 -26.67 17.71 -33.30
C ILE A 1 -26.72 18.28 -34.70
N ASP A 2 -27.26 19.46 -34.82
CA ASP A 2 -27.34 20.13 -36.11
C ASP A 2 -26.13 21.04 -36.29
N ASN A 3 -25.15 20.56 -37.01
CA ASN A 3 -24.08 21.35 -37.60
C ASN A 3 -24.07 21.08 -39.10
N ARG A 4 -25.18 21.39 -39.75
CA ARG A 4 -25.34 21.16 -41.21
C ARG A 4 -24.19 21.76 -42.00
N ASP A 5 -23.68 22.89 -41.58
CA ASP A 5 -22.66 23.65 -42.28
C ASP A 5 -21.25 23.48 -41.66
N LEU A 6 -21.05 22.54 -40.75
CA LEU A 6 -19.76 22.38 -40.06
C LEU A 6 -18.62 22.11 -41.05
N LEU A 7 -18.86 21.29 -42.05
CA LEU A 7 -17.88 20.91 -43.10
C LEU A 7 -18.12 21.58 -44.44
N ASP A 8 -19.04 22.56 -44.49
CA ASP A 8 -19.30 23.31 -45.73
C ASP A 8 -18.10 24.20 -46.09
N ASN A 9 -17.47 23.91 -47.23
CA ASN A 9 -16.33 24.65 -47.75
C ASN A 9 -16.72 25.96 -48.46
N THR A 10 -18.01 26.18 -48.75
CA THR A 10 -18.50 27.43 -49.32
C THR A 10 -18.57 28.57 -48.31
N MET A 11 -18.49 28.22 -46.99
CA MET A 11 -18.51 29.19 -45.90
C MET A 11 -17.20 29.18 -45.10
N PRO A 12 -16.08 29.68 -45.65
CA PRO A 12 -14.76 29.51 -45.07
C PRO A 12 -14.54 30.26 -43.75
N LEU A 13 -15.37 31.26 -43.42
CA LEU A 13 -15.24 32.12 -42.23
C LEU A 13 -16.22 31.78 -41.10
N THR A 14 -16.99 30.70 -41.22
CA THR A 14 -18.03 30.33 -40.25
C THR A 14 -17.44 30.00 -38.89
N ASN A 15 -18.00 30.61 -37.83
CA ASN A 15 -17.66 30.29 -36.47
C ASN A 15 -18.38 28.99 -36.04
N PRO A 16 -17.67 27.87 -35.80
CA PRO A 16 -18.29 26.61 -35.38
C PRO A 16 -18.84 26.61 -33.94
N ALA A 17 -18.47 27.60 -33.15
CA ALA A 17 -18.85 27.68 -31.75
C ALA A 17 -20.27 28.21 -31.52
N VAL A 18 -20.79 29.03 -32.46
CA VAL A 18 -22.07 29.71 -32.33
C VAL A 18 -22.94 29.53 -33.58
N ASP A 19 -24.07 28.87 -33.40
CA ASP A 19 -25.18 28.85 -34.33
C ASP A 19 -26.18 29.91 -33.87
N TRP A 20 -26.13 31.09 -34.46
CA TRP A 20 -26.92 32.25 -34.02
C TRP A 20 -28.42 32.01 -34.03
N PRO A 21 -29.05 31.43 -35.08
CA PRO A 21 -30.46 31.13 -35.08
C PRO A 21 -30.88 30.19 -33.92
N ARG A 22 -30.13 29.13 -33.67
CA ARG A 22 -30.42 28.19 -32.59
C ARG A 22 -30.15 28.79 -31.23
N PHE A 23 -29.10 29.59 -31.10
CA PHE A 23 -28.77 30.26 -29.83
C PHE A 23 -29.88 31.25 -29.42
N LEU A 24 -30.36 32.05 -30.35
CA LEU A 24 -31.47 32.99 -30.13
C LEU A 24 -32.75 32.24 -29.76
N ASN A 25 -33.09 31.18 -30.49
CA ASN A 25 -34.26 30.35 -30.18
C ASN A 25 -34.16 29.68 -28.80
N ALA A 26 -32.96 29.19 -28.44
CA ALA A 26 -32.71 28.60 -27.11
C ALA A 26 -32.81 29.66 -26.00
N ALA A 27 -32.31 30.86 -26.23
CA ALA A 27 -32.41 31.99 -25.30
C ALA A 27 -33.85 32.44 -25.10
N LEU A 28 -34.64 32.61 -26.20
CA LEU A 28 -36.02 32.92 -26.15
C LEU A 28 -36.87 31.85 -25.46
N SER A 29 -36.61 30.57 -25.70
CA SER A 29 -37.32 29.49 -25.03
C SER A 29 -36.97 29.39 -23.56
N GLN A 30 -35.74 29.73 -23.13
CA GLN A 30 -35.37 29.86 -21.72
C GLN A 30 -36.09 31.02 -21.01
N LEU A 31 -36.25 32.15 -21.71
CA LEU A 31 -37.06 33.27 -21.24
C LEU A 31 -38.56 32.89 -21.16
N GLY A 32 -39.08 32.21 -22.18
CA GLY A 32 -40.47 31.71 -22.22
C GLY A 32 -40.75 30.71 -21.09
N LYS A 33 -39.80 29.85 -20.71
CA LYS A 33 -39.91 28.94 -19.57
C LYS A 33 -40.03 29.70 -18.21
N LYS A 34 -39.30 30.81 -18.06
CA LYS A 34 -39.43 31.67 -16.88
C LYS A 34 -40.80 32.32 -16.76
N PHE A 35 -41.54 32.48 -17.90
CA PHE A 35 -42.88 33.03 -17.96
C PHE A 35 -43.99 31.98 -18.16
N GLY A 36 -43.65 30.68 -18.09
CA GLY A 36 -44.65 29.58 -18.15
C GLY A 36 -45.16 29.27 -19.56
N MET A 37 -44.54 29.79 -20.64
CA MET A 37 -45.06 29.75 -22.01
C MET A 37 -44.43 28.70 -22.96
N ALA A 38 -43.48 27.86 -22.55
CA ALA A 38 -42.86 26.88 -23.44
C ALA A 38 -42.42 25.60 -22.73
N GLU A 39 -42.88 24.44 -23.22
CA GLU A 39 -42.52 23.11 -22.65
C GLU A 39 -41.27 22.49 -23.27
N HIS A 40 -40.86 22.79 -24.50
CA HIS A 40 -39.72 22.15 -25.17
C HIS A 40 -38.90 23.17 -25.96
N GLY A 41 -37.65 23.41 -25.54
CA GLY A 41 -36.68 24.22 -26.27
C GLY A 41 -35.53 23.39 -26.81
N SER A 42 -35.16 23.57 -28.08
CA SER A 42 -33.93 22.97 -28.62
C SER A 42 -32.69 23.61 -27.99
N GLY A 43 -31.68 22.77 -27.59
CA GLY A 43 -30.45 23.29 -27.00
C GLY A 43 -29.56 24.03 -28.01
N GLY A 44 -29.02 25.19 -27.62
CA GLY A 44 -28.12 26.02 -28.44
C GLY A 44 -26.65 25.55 -28.48
N SER A 45 -26.34 24.28 -28.22
CA SER A 45 -24.97 23.77 -28.25
C SER A 45 -24.56 23.32 -29.66
N THR A 46 -23.39 23.74 -30.09
CA THR A 46 -22.71 23.25 -31.31
C THR A 46 -21.75 22.12 -30.97
N LEU A 47 -21.24 21.39 -31.97
CA LEU A 47 -20.23 20.34 -31.76
C LEU A 47 -18.98 20.91 -31.12
N ALA A 48 -18.50 22.07 -31.57
CA ALA A 48 -17.34 22.75 -30.96
C ALA A 48 -17.54 23.09 -29.50
N THR A 49 -18.74 23.60 -29.10
CA THR A 49 -19.02 23.88 -27.70
C THR A 49 -19.22 22.62 -26.84
N GLN A 50 -19.59 21.50 -27.44
CA GLN A 50 -19.63 20.21 -26.71
C GLN A 50 -18.23 19.69 -26.42
N MET A 51 -17.27 19.85 -27.34
CA MET A 51 -15.87 19.51 -27.09
C MET A 51 -15.29 20.32 -25.91
N GLU A 52 -15.56 21.64 -25.90
CA GLU A 52 -15.14 22.49 -24.76
C GLU A 52 -15.83 22.13 -23.43
N LYS A 53 -17.01 21.52 -23.49
CA LYS A 53 -17.70 21.03 -22.29
C LYS A 53 -16.92 19.90 -21.60
N PHE A 54 -16.34 18.98 -22.36
CA PHE A 54 -15.48 17.93 -21.78
C PHE A 54 -14.20 18.50 -21.15
N ARG A 55 -13.69 19.63 -21.68
CA ARG A 55 -12.45 20.27 -21.21
C ARG A 55 -12.65 21.15 -19.98
N HIS A 56 -13.81 21.80 -19.83
CA HIS A 56 -13.98 22.90 -18.87
C HIS A 56 -15.18 22.78 -17.92
N SER A 57 -15.94 21.73 -17.97
CA SER A 57 -17.07 21.52 -17.07
C SER A 57 -16.85 20.33 -16.17
N PRO A 58 -16.82 20.54 -14.83
CA PRO A 58 -16.84 19.44 -13.87
C PRO A 58 -18.00 18.49 -14.19
N GLU A 59 -17.80 17.20 -14.10
CA GLU A 59 -18.80 16.15 -14.34
C GLU A 59 -19.41 16.16 -15.76
N GLY A 60 -18.82 16.85 -16.74
CA GLY A 60 -19.32 16.90 -18.12
C GLY A 60 -20.70 17.56 -18.27
N ARG A 61 -21.16 18.33 -17.30
CA ARG A 61 -22.46 19.04 -17.31
C ARG A 61 -22.26 20.54 -17.24
N THR A 62 -23.00 21.29 -18.06
CA THR A 62 -23.03 22.75 -18.03
C THR A 62 -24.08 23.20 -17.00
N ASN A 63 -23.65 23.75 -15.90
CA ASN A 63 -24.52 24.09 -14.76
C ASN A 63 -24.94 25.57 -14.74
N SER A 64 -24.34 26.41 -15.57
CA SER A 64 -24.65 27.85 -15.58
C SER A 64 -24.53 28.49 -16.99
N GLY A 65 -25.24 29.61 -17.18
CA GLY A 65 -25.10 30.43 -18.38
C GLY A 65 -23.67 30.99 -18.54
N LYS A 66 -22.97 31.26 -17.46
CA LYS A 66 -21.59 31.74 -17.47
C LYS A 66 -20.63 30.67 -18.03
N GLU A 67 -20.80 29.41 -17.64
CA GLU A 67 -20.04 28.28 -18.20
C GLU A 67 -20.32 28.13 -19.69
N LYS A 68 -21.58 28.26 -20.09
CA LYS A 68 -21.95 28.20 -21.51
C LYS A 68 -21.27 29.27 -22.35
N LEU A 69 -21.24 30.52 -21.86
CA LEU A 69 -20.53 31.61 -22.53
C LEU A 69 -19.03 31.35 -22.58
N ARG A 70 -18.43 30.79 -21.51
CA ARG A 70 -17.01 30.42 -21.51
C ARG A 70 -16.70 29.33 -22.55
N GLN A 71 -17.56 28.31 -22.67
CA GLN A 71 -17.40 27.26 -23.70
C GLN A 71 -17.50 27.85 -25.10
N MET A 72 -18.44 28.77 -25.34
CA MET A 72 -18.57 29.44 -26.64
C MET A 72 -17.36 30.33 -26.97
N ALA A 73 -16.87 31.10 -26.02
CA ALA A 73 -15.69 31.94 -26.16
C ALA A 73 -14.43 31.09 -26.46
N SER A 74 -14.20 30.04 -25.65
CA SER A 74 -13.08 29.12 -25.82
C SER A 74 -13.10 28.44 -27.19
N ALA A 75 -14.24 27.88 -27.58
CA ALA A 75 -14.40 27.24 -28.89
C ALA A 75 -14.19 28.21 -30.05
N SER A 76 -14.64 29.48 -29.92
CA SER A 76 -14.42 30.52 -30.92
C SER A 76 -12.95 30.87 -31.03
N VAL A 77 -12.25 31.09 -29.92
CA VAL A 77 -10.80 31.39 -29.90
C VAL A 77 -10.03 30.27 -30.60
N ARG A 78 -10.33 29.02 -30.30
CA ARG A 78 -9.68 27.87 -30.95
C ARG A 78 -9.94 27.79 -32.44
N ALA A 79 -11.17 28.09 -32.86
CA ALA A 79 -11.52 28.04 -34.27
C ALA A 79 -10.74 29.05 -35.13
N TYR A 80 -10.44 30.22 -34.57
CA TYR A 80 -9.73 31.29 -35.28
C TYR A 80 -8.23 31.40 -34.90
N GLN A 81 -7.69 30.48 -34.14
CA GLN A 81 -6.29 30.52 -33.68
C GLN A 81 -5.28 30.54 -34.84
N GLN A 82 -5.60 29.90 -35.96
CA GLN A 82 -4.75 29.83 -37.14
C GLN A 82 -5.13 30.85 -38.22
N GLY A 83 -6.02 31.78 -37.90
CA GLY A 83 -6.46 32.82 -38.85
C GLY A 83 -7.97 32.81 -39.10
N PRO A 84 -8.46 33.63 -40.04
CA PRO A 84 -9.90 33.79 -40.28
C PRO A 84 -10.57 32.59 -40.99
N LEU A 85 -9.78 31.73 -41.63
CA LEU A 85 -10.29 30.56 -42.34
C LEU A 85 -10.48 29.39 -41.37
N THR A 86 -11.73 29.02 -41.12
CA THR A 86 -12.06 28.06 -40.03
C THR A 86 -12.29 26.62 -40.53
N LEU A 87 -12.20 26.32 -41.83
CA LEU A 87 -12.52 24.98 -42.37
C LEU A 87 -11.63 23.89 -41.73
N ALA A 88 -10.31 24.11 -41.63
CA ALA A 88 -9.39 23.16 -41.02
C ALA A 88 -9.70 22.93 -39.53
N ALA A 89 -10.02 23.99 -38.78
CA ALA A 89 -10.44 23.90 -37.40
C ALA A 89 -11.78 23.15 -37.25
N ARG A 90 -12.72 23.35 -38.16
CA ARG A 90 -14.01 22.64 -38.19
C ARG A 90 -13.84 21.14 -38.48
N GLN A 91 -12.96 20.79 -39.42
CA GLN A 91 -12.58 19.40 -39.70
C GLN A 91 -11.96 18.74 -38.46
N ARG A 92 -11.05 19.44 -37.75
CA ARG A 92 -10.46 18.96 -36.50
C ARG A 92 -11.51 18.75 -35.41
N VAL A 93 -12.46 19.67 -35.23
CA VAL A 93 -13.57 19.52 -34.27
C VAL A 93 -14.40 18.26 -34.58
N ALA A 94 -14.69 17.99 -35.86
CA ALA A 94 -15.41 16.78 -36.25
C ALA A 94 -14.61 15.51 -35.92
N LEU A 95 -13.31 15.50 -36.23
CA LEU A 95 -12.43 14.38 -35.98
C LEU A 95 -12.27 14.11 -34.44
N ASP A 96 -12.02 15.18 -33.70
CA ASP A 96 -11.90 15.08 -32.23
C ASP A 96 -13.19 14.53 -31.59
N TYR A 97 -14.34 14.97 -32.08
CA TYR A 97 -15.63 14.44 -31.64
C TYR A 97 -15.77 12.95 -31.94
N LEU A 98 -15.48 12.53 -33.19
CA LEU A 98 -15.56 11.12 -33.59
C LEU A 98 -14.62 10.23 -32.78
N ASN A 99 -13.47 10.76 -32.36
CA ASN A 99 -12.49 10.04 -31.56
C ASN A 99 -12.78 10.04 -30.04
N SER A 100 -13.67 10.92 -29.57
CA SER A 100 -13.92 11.10 -28.14
C SER A 100 -15.35 10.81 -27.67
N VAL A 101 -16.27 10.51 -28.62
CA VAL A 101 -17.67 10.27 -28.29
C VAL A 101 -17.83 9.11 -27.28
N PRO A 102 -18.53 9.30 -26.11
CA PRO A 102 -18.71 8.25 -25.14
C PRO A 102 -19.75 7.21 -25.61
N LEU A 103 -19.40 5.92 -25.52
CA LEU A 103 -20.16 4.79 -26.07
C LEU A 103 -20.45 3.69 -25.04
N ALA A 104 -20.69 4.06 -23.79
CA ALA A 104 -20.90 3.19 -22.63
C ALA A 104 -19.68 2.34 -22.25
N ALA A 105 -19.69 1.84 -21.02
CA ALA A 105 -18.70 0.87 -20.59
C ALA A 105 -19.08 -0.54 -21.07
N ALA A 106 -18.10 -1.29 -21.57
CA ALA A 106 -18.27 -2.65 -22.03
C ALA A 106 -17.62 -3.65 -21.08
N PRO A 107 -18.23 -4.86 -20.88
CA PRO A 107 -17.67 -5.88 -20.00
C PRO A 107 -16.25 -6.28 -20.39
N GLY A 108 -15.32 -6.24 -19.42
CA GLY A 108 -13.92 -6.61 -19.62
C GLY A 108 -13.04 -5.58 -20.34
N TYR A 109 -13.64 -4.48 -20.84
CA TYR A 109 -12.91 -3.38 -21.48
C TYR A 109 -12.92 -2.10 -20.64
N GLY A 110 -14.03 -1.78 -20.00
CA GLY A 110 -14.25 -0.51 -19.31
C GLY A 110 -14.96 0.52 -20.22
N GLU A 111 -14.69 1.81 -20.00
CA GLU A 111 -15.29 2.90 -20.80
C GLU A 111 -14.81 2.86 -22.25
N VAL A 112 -15.75 3.03 -23.18
CA VAL A 112 -15.50 3.01 -24.62
C VAL A 112 -15.68 4.43 -25.14
N HIS A 113 -14.65 4.95 -25.81
CA HIS A 113 -14.64 6.30 -26.35
C HIS A 113 -14.23 6.28 -27.84
N GLY A 114 -14.96 7.05 -28.64
CA GLY A 114 -14.69 7.18 -30.07
C GLY A 114 -15.18 6.02 -30.94
N LEU A 115 -15.26 6.29 -32.23
CA LEU A 115 -15.77 5.33 -33.21
C LEU A 115 -14.85 4.14 -33.39
N GLY A 116 -13.53 4.32 -33.35
CA GLY A 116 -12.57 3.22 -33.48
C GLY A 116 -12.74 2.19 -32.39
N ASP A 117 -12.69 2.60 -31.13
CA ASP A 117 -12.93 1.70 -29.99
C ASP A 117 -14.36 1.13 -30.04
N GLY A 118 -15.34 1.96 -30.39
CA GLY A 118 -16.74 1.53 -30.53
C GLY A 118 -16.92 0.41 -31.55
N LEU A 119 -16.32 0.52 -32.74
CA LEU A 119 -16.34 -0.55 -33.75
C LEU A 119 -15.69 -1.83 -33.27
N HIS A 120 -14.50 -1.70 -32.70
CA HIS A 120 -13.76 -2.86 -32.18
C HIS A 120 -14.45 -3.53 -30.99
N VAL A 121 -14.87 -2.75 -30.01
CA VAL A 121 -15.39 -3.28 -28.73
C VAL A 121 -16.80 -3.82 -28.89
N TRP A 122 -17.71 -3.05 -29.50
CA TRP A 122 -19.13 -3.44 -29.55
C TRP A 122 -19.45 -4.44 -30.68
N PHE A 123 -18.74 -4.36 -31.82
CA PHE A 123 -18.99 -5.21 -32.96
C PHE A 123 -17.87 -6.21 -33.28
N GLY A 124 -16.68 -6.06 -32.67
CA GLY A 124 -15.53 -6.90 -32.98
C GLY A 124 -14.95 -6.62 -34.38
N ALA A 125 -15.23 -5.44 -34.92
CA ALA A 125 -14.78 -5.05 -36.27
C ALA A 125 -13.28 -4.73 -36.27
N ASP A 126 -12.62 -5.03 -37.40
CA ASP A 126 -11.32 -4.49 -37.75
C ASP A 126 -11.47 -3.01 -38.15
N VAL A 127 -10.89 -2.12 -37.35
CA VAL A 127 -11.06 -0.67 -37.48
C VAL A 127 -10.39 -0.17 -38.76
N GLU A 128 -9.16 -0.64 -39.05
CA GLU A 128 -8.44 -0.21 -40.26
C GLU A 128 -9.15 -0.68 -41.52
N GLN A 129 -9.61 -1.92 -41.52
CA GLN A 129 -10.39 -2.44 -42.65
C GLN A 129 -11.70 -1.69 -42.82
N SER A 130 -12.41 -1.38 -41.73
CA SER A 130 -13.66 -0.60 -41.77
C SER A 130 -13.44 0.79 -42.37
N TYR A 131 -12.39 1.49 -42.01
CA TYR A 131 -12.06 2.79 -42.57
C TYR A 131 -11.62 2.69 -44.02
N ARG A 132 -10.84 1.66 -44.38
CA ARG A 132 -10.40 1.45 -45.78
C ARG A 132 -11.56 1.22 -46.73
N VAL A 133 -12.49 0.31 -46.35
CA VAL A 133 -13.66 0.06 -47.21
C VAL A 133 -14.60 1.25 -47.29
N LEU A 134 -14.78 2.02 -46.19
CA LEU A 134 -15.60 3.24 -46.23
C LEU A 134 -14.98 4.37 -47.07
N ALA A 135 -13.66 4.39 -47.22
CA ALA A 135 -12.95 5.38 -48.02
C ALA A 135 -12.92 5.05 -49.52
N GLU A 136 -13.32 3.83 -49.93
CA GLU A 136 -13.29 3.41 -51.34
C GLU A 136 -14.44 4.08 -52.13
N PRO A 137 -14.13 4.95 -53.11
CA PRO A 137 -15.14 5.72 -53.82
C PRO A 137 -15.87 4.92 -54.90
N THR A 138 -15.27 3.86 -55.43
CA THR A 138 -15.81 3.02 -56.53
C THR A 138 -15.76 1.54 -56.13
N PRO A 139 -16.57 1.11 -55.14
CA PRO A 139 -16.54 -0.25 -54.66
C PRO A 139 -17.06 -1.27 -55.68
N ASP A 140 -16.39 -2.41 -55.78
CA ASP A 140 -16.96 -3.59 -56.41
C ASP A 140 -18.11 -4.18 -55.55
N ALA A 141 -18.79 -5.20 -56.02
CA ALA A 141 -19.96 -5.76 -55.35
C ALA A 141 -19.60 -6.31 -53.93
N GLN A 142 -18.43 -6.86 -53.77
CA GLN A 142 -17.97 -7.39 -52.47
C GLN A 142 -17.62 -6.27 -51.49
N THR A 143 -16.89 -5.27 -51.95
CA THR A 143 -16.54 -4.07 -51.20
C THR A 143 -17.77 -3.28 -50.79
N LEU A 144 -18.79 -3.18 -51.68
CA LEU A 144 -20.04 -2.51 -51.38
C LEU A 144 -20.79 -3.17 -50.21
N VAL A 145 -20.80 -4.49 -50.15
CA VAL A 145 -21.39 -5.21 -49.00
C VAL A 145 -20.61 -4.89 -47.71
N ALA A 146 -19.28 -4.91 -47.77
CA ALA A 146 -18.44 -4.57 -46.62
C ALA A 146 -18.61 -3.10 -46.17
N GLN A 147 -18.73 -2.16 -47.14
CA GLN A 147 -19.09 -0.76 -46.87
C GLN A 147 -20.45 -0.65 -46.19
N GLY A 148 -21.44 -1.43 -46.62
CA GLY A 148 -22.77 -1.44 -46.03
C GLY A 148 -22.73 -1.86 -44.54
N VAL A 149 -21.96 -2.89 -44.22
CA VAL A 149 -21.76 -3.34 -42.83
C VAL A 149 -21.09 -2.26 -41.99
N ALA A 150 -19.96 -1.72 -42.48
CA ALA A 150 -19.19 -0.70 -41.76
C ALA A 150 -20.01 0.60 -41.57
N LEU A 151 -20.71 1.07 -42.59
CA LEU A 151 -21.58 2.24 -42.49
C LEU A 151 -22.70 2.04 -41.47
N ARG A 152 -23.35 0.87 -41.49
CA ARG A 152 -24.41 0.55 -40.52
C ARG A 152 -23.93 0.59 -39.11
N GLN A 153 -22.73 0.04 -38.84
CA GLN A 153 -22.09 0.05 -37.50
C GLN A 153 -21.75 1.47 -37.07
N VAL A 154 -21.15 2.28 -37.92
CA VAL A 154 -20.81 3.68 -37.62
C VAL A 154 -22.08 4.50 -37.34
N VAL A 155 -23.12 4.39 -38.15
CA VAL A 155 -24.39 5.10 -37.94
C VAL A 155 -25.05 4.67 -36.64
N ALA A 156 -25.02 3.37 -36.31
CA ALA A 156 -25.54 2.85 -35.05
C ALA A 156 -24.80 3.44 -33.86
N LEU A 157 -23.46 3.51 -33.86
CA LEU A 157 -22.67 4.11 -32.78
C LEU A 157 -22.98 5.59 -32.58
N LEU A 158 -23.10 6.36 -33.68
CA LEU A 158 -23.45 7.77 -33.61
C LEU A 158 -24.86 8.00 -33.05
N ILE A 159 -25.83 7.12 -33.36
CA ILE A 159 -27.15 7.14 -32.76
C ILE A 159 -27.09 6.74 -31.27
N ALA A 160 -26.33 5.72 -30.98
CA ALA A 160 -26.18 5.19 -29.60
C ALA A 160 -25.64 6.23 -28.63
N HIS A 161 -24.81 7.19 -29.07
CA HIS A 161 -24.31 8.30 -28.25
C HIS A 161 -25.42 9.07 -27.50
N ARG A 162 -26.64 9.09 -27.99
CA ARG A 162 -27.79 9.78 -27.34
C ARG A 162 -28.16 9.13 -25.99
N ARG A 163 -28.06 7.80 -25.87
CA ARG A 163 -28.33 6.99 -24.67
C ARG A 163 -27.48 5.71 -24.73
N PRO A 164 -26.14 5.82 -24.54
CA PRO A 164 -25.22 4.74 -24.89
C PRO A 164 -25.51 3.44 -24.13
N SER A 165 -25.72 3.51 -22.81
CA SER A 165 -26.01 2.34 -21.98
C SER A 165 -27.32 1.64 -22.34
N PHE A 166 -28.31 2.40 -22.85
CA PHE A 166 -29.54 1.80 -23.29
C PHE A 166 -29.36 1.11 -24.65
N TYR A 167 -28.92 1.85 -25.67
CA TYR A 167 -28.87 1.34 -27.05
C TYR A 167 -27.86 0.22 -27.24
N LEU A 168 -26.71 0.27 -26.56
CA LEU A 168 -25.66 -0.75 -26.74
C LEU A 168 -25.86 -2.00 -25.86
N LEU A 169 -26.67 -1.91 -24.81
CA LEU A 169 -26.94 -3.05 -23.92
C LEU A 169 -28.36 -3.64 -24.10
N SER A 170 -29.39 -2.92 -23.67
CA SER A 170 -30.76 -3.45 -23.62
C SER A 170 -31.66 -3.05 -24.81
N GLY A 171 -31.41 -1.92 -25.44
CA GLY A 171 -32.26 -1.36 -26.51
C GLY A 171 -31.70 -1.59 -27.91
N ARG A 172 -31.10 -2.74 -28.20
CA ARG A 172 -30.44 -3.06 -29.47
C ARG A 172 -31.42 -3.13 -30.67
N SER A 173 -32.67 -3.58 -30.41
CA SER A 173 -33.74 -3.63 -31.43
C SER A 173 -34.17 -2.21 -31.85
N GLU A 174 -34.33 -1.31 -30.89
CA GLU A 174 -34.66 0.07 -31.14
C GLU A 174 -33.50 0.80 -31.85
N LEU A 175 -32.24 0.48 -31.48
CA LEU A 175 -31.09 0.99 -32.17
C LEU A 175 -31.08 0.56 -33.65
N ALA A 176 -31.34 -0.70 -33.95
CA ALA A 176 -31.41 -1.22 -35.30
C ALA A 176 -32.49 -0.50 -36.12
N SER A 177 -33.70 -0.33 -35.56
CA SER A 177 -34.81 0.38 -36.25
C SER A 177 -34.51 1.85 -36.50
N LEU A 178 -33.87 2.53 -35.52
CA LEU A 178 -33.43 3.91 -35.71
C LEU A 178 -32.33 4.01 -36.76
N THR A 179 -31.36 3.08 -36.77
CA THR A 179 -30.29 3.00 -37.73
C THR A 179 -30.86 2.89 -39.16
N ASP A 180 -31.85 2.03 -39.39
CA ASP A 180 -32.56 1.90 -40.67
C ASP A 180 -33.20 3.21 -41.10
N SER A 181 -33.84 3.92 -40.17
CA SER A 181 -34.46 5.19 -40.45
C SER A 181 -33.45 6.27 -40.86
N TYR A 182 -32.32 6.32 -40.16
CA TYR A 182 -31.23 7.25 -40.49
C TYR A 182 -30.53 6.92 -41.81
N LEU A 183 -30.33 5.63 -42.14
CA LEU A 183 -29.78 5.21 -43.45
C LEU A 183 -30.67 5.66 -44.60
N ARG A 184 -32.01 5.54 -44.48
CA ARG A 184 -32.97 6.04 -45.48
C ARG A 184 -32.89 7.57 -45.58
N LEU A 185 -32.80 8.28 -44.45
CA LEU A 185 -32.68 9.73 -44.42
C LEU A 185 -31.39 10.22 -45.08
N LEU A 186 -30.24 9.55 -44.80
CA LEU A 186 -28.96 9.89 -45.45
C LEU A 186 -29.01 9.73 -46.96
N ALA A 187 -29.67 8.69 -47.48
CA ALA A 187 -29.86 8.49 -48.89
C ALA A 187 -30.81 9.54 -49.50
N GLN A 188 -31.90 9.89 -48.81
CA GLN A 188 -32.85 10.93 -49.22
C GLN A 188 -32.16 12.30 -49.30
N GLN A 189 -31.21 12.58 -48.41
CA GLN A 189 -30.40 13.80 -48.42
C GLN A 189 -29.19 13.71 -49.36
N GLN A 190 -29.07 12.66 -50.17
CA GLN A 190 -27.97 12.39 -51.07
C GLN A 190 -26.57 12.35 -50.41
N ALA A 191 -26.53 12.12 -49.09
CA ALA A 191 -25.27 11.96 -48.33
C ALA A 191 -24.62 10.61 -48.60
N ILE A 192 -25.38 9.59 -48.99
CA ILE A 192 -24.92 8.25 -49.40
C ILE A 192 -25.65 7.85 -50.71
N SER A 193 -25.02 6.98 -51.49
CA SER A 193 -25.62 6.42 -52.68
C SER A 193 -26.75 5.42 -52.37
N LEU A 194 -27.71 5.25 -53.29
CA LEU A 194 -28.78 4.28 -53.14
C LEU A 194 -28.26 2.82 -53.00
N PRO A 195 -27.28 2.36 -53.80
CA PRO A 195 -26.69 1.04 -53.63
C PRO A 195 -26.05 0.85 -52.23
N LEU A 196 -25.35 1.85 -51.70
CA LEU A 196 -24.74 1.77 -50.36
C LEU A 196 -25.81 1.74 -49.25
N ARG A 197 -26.90 2.52 -49.41
CA ARG A 197 -28.06 2.43 -48.51
C ARG A 197 -28.61 1.01 -48.47
N ASP A 198 -28.84 0.40 -49.64
CA ASP A 198 -29.44 -0.91 -49.76
C ASP A 198 -28.53 -1.99 -49.16
N ALA A 199 -27.22 -1.93 -49.42
CA ALA A 199 -26.23 -2.78 -48.79
C ALA A 199 -26.21 -2.62 -47.24
N ALA A 200 -26.30 -1.40 -46.72
CA ALA A 200 -26.33 -1.11 -45.32
C ALA A 200 -27.65 -1.58 -44.65
N LEU A 201 -28.78 -1.45 -45.32
CA LEU A 201 -30.08 -1.98 -44.80
C LEU A 201 -30.13 -3.51 -44.81
N ALA A 202 -29.47 -4.17 -45.76
CA ALA A 202 -29.37 -5.63 -45.81
C ALA A 202 -28.43 -6.23 -44.74
N ALA A 203 -27.46 -5.43 -44.29
CA ALA A 203 -26.53 -5.86 -43.22
C ALA A 203 -27.24 -5.99 -41.87
N THR A 204 -26.71 -6.81 -40.97
CA THR A 204 -27.18 -6.96 -39.59
C THR A 204 -26.18 -6.34 -38.59
N LEU A 205 -26.70 -5.76 -37.51
CA LEU A 205 -25.85 -5.30 -36.41
C LEU A 205 -25.49 -6.48 -35.49
N ASN A 206 -24.37 -7.11 -35.77
CA ASN A 206 -23.84 -8.22 -34.96
C ASN A 206 -23.01 -7.67 -33.81
N PHE A 207 -23.57 -7.70 -32.61
CA PHE A 207 -22.86 -7.30 -31.41
C PHE A 207 -21.93 -8.40 -30.93
N ARG A 208 -20.78 -8.02 -30.37
CA ARG A 208 -19.86 -8.95 -29.74
C ARG A 208 -20.56 -9.67 -28.58
N ASP A 209 -20.38 -10.99 -28.50
CA ASP A 209 -20.74 -11.76 -27.34
C ASP A 209 -19.60 -11.76 -26.34
N PHE A 210 -19.71 -10.94 -25.29
CA PHE A 210 -18.70 -10.82 -24.24
C PHE A 210 -18.57 -12.08 -23.37
N LYS A 211 -19.49 -13.05 -23.46
CA LYS A 211 -19.39 -14.33 -22.74
C LYS A 211 -18.63 -15.37 -23.55
N ALA A 212 -18.83 -15.42 -24.84
CA ALA A 212 -18.20 -16.39 -25.75
C ALA A 212 -16.82 -15.92 -26.24
N THR A 213 -16.60 -14.62 -26.35
CA THR A 213 -15.31 -14.06 -26.78
C THR A 213 -14.39 -13.95 -25.58
N PRO A 214 -13.15 -14.45 -25.63
CA PRO A 214 -12.17 -14.22 -24.57
C PRO A 214 -12.13 -12.75 -24.21
N ALA A 215 -11.94 -12.46 -22.93
CA ALA A 215 -11.67 -11.09 -22.49
C ALA A 215 -10.64 -10.49 -23.46
N PHE A 216 -10.86 -9.24 -23.88
CA PHE A 216 -9.92 -8.51 -24.74
C PHE A 216 -8.52 -8.88 -24.37
N ALA A 217 -7.70 -9.22 -25.36
CA ALA A 217 -6.32 -9.61 -25.12
C ALA A 217 -5.75 -8.60 -24.12
N LYS A 218 -5.35 -9.09 -22.95
CA LYS A 218 -4.79 -8.24 -21.91
C LYS A 218 -3.74 -7.44 -22.62
N ILE A 219 -3.90 -6.11 -22.64
CA ILE A 219 -2.98 -5.27 -23.39
C ILE A 219 -1.64 -5.41 -22.68
N ASP A 220 -0.81 -6.30 -23.19
CA ASP A 220 0.52 -6.57 -22.70
C ASP A 220 1.33 -5.28 -22.71
N GLY A 221 1.86 -4.93 -21.56
CA GLY A 221 2.63 -3.70 -21.38
C GLY A 221 1.93 -2.57 -20.61
N ASN A 222 0.64 -2.67 -20.30
CA ASN A 222 -0.12 -1.56 -19.71
C ASN A 222 0.02 -1.39 -18.19
N LYS A 223 0.67 -2.30 -17.46
CA LYS A 223 0.82 -2.15 -16.01
C LYS A 223 1.55 -0.86 -15.64
N ALA A 224 2.66 -0.58 -16.29
CA ALA A 224 3.41 0.67 -16.10
C ALA A 224 2.56 1.91 -16.39
N ARG A 225 1.69 1.85 -17.41
CA ARG A 225 0.73 2.93 -17.75
C ARG A 225 -0.30 3.13 -16.64
N TYR A 226 -0.92 2.06 -16.13
CA TYR A 226 -1.90 2.16 -15.04
C TYR A 226 -1.28 2.68 -13.74
N VAL A 227 -0.10 2.20 -13.38
CA VAL A 227 0.64 2.67 -12.20
C VAL A 227 1.01 4.14 -12.35
N THR A 228 1.49 4.57 -13.54
CA THR A 228 1.81 5.97 -13.83
C THR A 228 0.57 6.87 -13.74
N ARG A 229 -0.56 6.44 -14.31
CA ARG A 229 -1.84 7.17 -14.20
C ARG A 229 -2.30 7.33 -12.76
N GLY A 230 -2.27 6.26 -11.97
CA GLY A 230 -2.64 6.32 -10.55
C GLY A 230 -1.78 7.31 -9.76
N ARG A 231 -0.48 7.35 -10.02
CA ARG A 231 0.44 8.31 -9.41
C ARG A 231 0.21 9.74 -9.86
N LEU A 232 -0.03 9.95 -11.15
CA LEU A 232 -0.38 11.27 -11.68
C LEU A 232 -1.64 11.82 -11.00
N GLY A 233 -2.69 10.99 -10.86
CA GLY A 233 -3.89 11.37 -10.13
C GLY A 233 -3.59 11.80 -8.70
N GLN A 234 -2.75 11.04 -7.98
CA GLN A 234 -2.33 11.40 -6.63
C GLN A 234 -1.48 12.68 -6.58
N MET A 235 -0.53 12.85 -7.49
CA MET A 235 0.33 14.04 -7.56
C MET A 235 -0.46 15.31 -7.86
N LEU A 236 -1.44 15.22 -8.76
CA LEU A 236 -2.27 16.35 -9.18
C LEU A 236 -3.50 16.54 -8.28
N GLY A 237 -3.77 15.63 -7.35
CA GLY A 237 -4.97 15.65 -6.49
C GLY A 237 -6.25 15.41 -7.28
N LEU A 238 -6.19 14.65 -8.39
CA LEU A 238 -7.28 14.39 -9.31
C LEU A 238 -7.74 12.93 -9.24
N SER A 239 -9.04 12.70 -9.49
CA SER A 239 -9.54 11.36 -9.77
C SER A 239 -9.00 10.87 -11.14
N LEU A 240 -8.99 9.55 -11.36
CA LEU A 240 -8.59 9.01 -12.68
C LEU A 240 -9.52 9.50 -13.78
N TYR A 241 -10.79 9.72 -13.47
CA TYR A 241 -11.77 10.30 -14.40
C TYR A 241 -11.39 11.73 -14.80
N ASP A 242 -11.04 12.58 -13.83
CA ASP A 242 -10.62 13.96 -14.12
C ASP A 242 -9.29 14.00 -14.87
N LEU A 243 -8.38 13.08 -14.55
CA LEU A 243 -7.10 12.95 -15.24
C LEU A 243 -7.28 12.62 -16.72
N ASP A 244 -8.24 11.75 -17.06
CA ASP A 244 -8.54 11.35 -18.45
C ASP A 244 -9.15 12.49 -19.28
N HIS A 245 -9.66 13.53 -18.64
CA HIS A 245 -10.19 14.72 -19.29
C HIS A 245 -9.15 15.82 -19.53
N LEU A 246 -7.92 15.62 -19.03
CA LEU A 246 -6.84 16.57 -19.25
C LEU A 246 -6.22 16.36 -20.63
N ASP A 247 -5.95 17.47 -21.32
CA ASP A 247 -5.08 17.50 -22.49
C ASP A 247 -3.63 17.44 -21.99
N LEU A 248 -3.18 16.22 -21.65
CA LEU A 248 -1.93 15.96 -20.97
C LEU A 248 -1.14 14.84 -21.64
N SER A 249 0.05 15.18 -22.11
CA SER A 249 1.08 14.21 -22.50
C SER A 249 2.10 14.02 -21.37
N VAL A 250 2.53 12.79 -21.17
CA VAL A 250 3.45 12.42 -20.07
C VAL A 250 4.58 11.56 -20.62
N GLN A 251 5.82 11.97 -20.38
CA GLN A 251 6.99 11.15 -20.65
C GLN A 251 7.48 10.51 -19.36
N SER A 252 7.60 9.20 -19.33
CA SER A 252 8.21 8.45 -18.22
C SER A 252 9.69 8.19 -18.47
N HIS A 253 10.43 7.88 -17.40
CA HIS A 253 11.81 7.40 -17.48
C HIS A 253 11.91 5.89 -17.71
N LEU A 254 10.78 5.19 -17.80
CA LEU A 254 10.76 3.75 -18.03
C LEU A 254 11.38 3.42 -19.39
N ASP A 255 12.23 2.42 -19.40
CA ASP A 255 12.77 1.79 -20.60
C ASP A 255 11.75 0.76 -21.09
N ASN A 256 10.94 1.13 -22.09
CA ASN A 256 9.83 0.28 -22.54
C ASN A 256 10.28 -1.09 -23.07
N PRO A 257 11.33 -1.22 -23.89
CA PRO A 257 11.83 -2.52 -24.31
C PRO A 257 12.23 -3.40 -23.13
N LEU A 258 13.07 -2.89 -22.23
CA LEU A 258 13.52 -3.62 -21.05
C LEU A 258 12.38 -3.95 -20.08
N GLN A 259 11.44 -3.00 -19.88
CA GLN A 259 10.22 -3.20 -19.08
C GLN A 259 9.40 -4.38 -19.63
N GLN A 260 9.27 -4.49 -20.93
CA GLN A 260 8.49 -5.54 -21.58
C GLN A 260 9.19 -6.89 -21.51
N GLU A 261 10.50 -6.93 -21.77
CA GLU A 261 11.30 -8.15 -21.64
C GLU A 261 11.24 -8.71 -20.22
N VAL A 262 11.47 -7.87 -19.20
CA VAL A 262 11.37 -8.28 -17.79
C VAL A 262 9.97 -8.75 -17.46
N SER A 263 8.92 -8.04 -17.90
CA SER A 263 7.53 -8.44 -17.64
C SER A 263 7.20 -9.81 -18.24
N ASN A 264 7.66 -10.07 -19.46
CA ASN A 264 7.48 -11.36 -20.13
C ASN A 264 8.24 -12.47 -19.39
N TYR A 265 9.47 -12.19 -19.00
CA TYR A 265 10.29 -13.14 -18.23
C TYR A 265 9.62 -13.51 -16.90
N LEU A 266 9.15 -12.51 -16.14
CA LEU A 266 8.45 -12.75 -14.87
C LEU A 266 7.16 -13.57 -15.04
N ARG A 267 6.45 -13.43 -16.16
CA ARG A 267 5.28 -14.28 -16.46
C ARG A 267 5.70 -15.71 -16.81
N HIS A 268 6.80 -15.90 -17.58
CA HIS A 268 7.34 -17.21 -17.89
C HIS A 268 7.75 -18.00 -16.65
N LEU A 269 8.15 -17.33 -15.57
CA LEU A 269 8.45 -17.98 -14.29
C LEU A 269 7.24 -18.70 -13.65
N ALA A 270 6.03 -18.47 -14.12
CA ALA A 270 4.83 -19.21 -13.70
C ALA A 270 4.72 -20.58 -14.38
N ASP A 271 5.48 -20.84 -15.44
CA ASP A 271 5.57 -22.15 -16.09
C ASP A 271 6.49 -23.09 -15.29
N PRO A 272 6.00 -24.23 -14.78
CA PRO A 272 6.81 -25.18 -14.02
C PRO A 272 8.00 -25.75 -14.79
N ALA A 273 7.88 -25.97 -16.12
CA ALA A 273 8.95 -26.50 -16.94
C ALA A 273 10.10 -25.48 -17.03
N PHE A 274 9.79 -24.25 -17.37
CA PHE A 274 10.77 -23.15 -17.45
C PHE A 274 11.41 -22.87 -16.08
N ALA A 275 10.61 -22.82 -15.00
CA ALA A 275 11.13 -22.63 -13.64
C ALA A 275 12.11 -23.76 -13.23
N GLY A 276 11.87 -25.00 -13.68
CA GLY A 276 12.78 -26.13 -13.49
C GLY A 276 14.07 -25.99 -14.28
N GLU A 277 13.98 -25.63 -15.56
CA GLU A 277 15.12 -25.44 -16.45
C GLU A 277 16.13 -24.42 -15.92
N ILE A 278 15.63 -23.27 -15.44
CA ILE A 278 16.48 -22.21 -14.87
C ILE A 278 16.88 -22.44 -13.39
N GLY A 279 16.53 -23.62 -12.82
CA GLY A 279 16.95 -24.03 -11.47
C GLY A 279 16.29 -23.29 -10.32
N LEU A 280 15.03 -22.87 -10.45
CA LEU A 280 14.29 -22.21 -9.36
C LEU A 280 13.81 -23.17 -8.27
N TYR A 281 13.72 -24.48 -8.57
CA TYR A 281 13.35 -25.46 -7.58
C TYR A 281 14.53 -25.74 -6.66
N GLY A 282 14.43 -25.30 -5.44
CA GLY A 282 15.42 -25.48 -4.41
C GLY A 282 14.80 -25.96 -3.12
N GLU A 283 15.63 -26.26 -2.16
CA GLU A 283 15.31 -27.03 -0.95
C GLU A 283 14.14 -26.51 -0.09
N ARG A 284 13.59 -25.27 -0.26
CA ARG A 284 12.69 -24.73 0.77
C ARG A 284 11.60 -23.74 0.31
N LEU A 285 11.62 -23.19 -0.88
CA LEU A 285 10.74 -22.06 -1.20
C LEU A 285 9.74 -22.33 -2.31
N LEU A 286 10.12 -23.02 -3.36
CA LEU A 286 9.28 -23.25 -4.52
C LEU A 286 9.16 -24.75 -4.82
N SER A 287 7.95 -25.18 -5.15
CA SER A 287 7.67 -26.51 -5.66
C SER A 287 6.89 -26.41 -6.98
N PRO A 288 6.98 -27.43 -7.86
CA PRO A 288 6.30 -27.43 -9.15
C PRO A 288 4.80 -27.12 -9.06
N GLU A 289 4.12 -27.66 -8.06
CA GLU A 289 2.66 -27.51 -7.88
C GLU A 289 2.26 -26.08 -7.49
N LYS A 290 3.19 -25.28 -6.95
CA LYS A 290 2.94 -23.92 -6.48
C LYS A 290 3.55 -22.84 -7.35
N THR A 291 4.21 -23.22 -8.43
CA THR A 291 4.93 -22.28 -9.31
C THR A 291 4.01 -21.18 -9.85
N ALA A 292 2.80 -21.54 -10.28
CA ALA A 292 1.82 -20.59 -10.80
C ALA A 292 1.22 -19.65 -9.74
N GLU A 293 1.34 -20.00 -8.44
CA GLU A 293 0.85 -19.16 -7.34
C GLU A 293 1.81 -18.01 -6.98
N VAL A 294 3.08 -18.09 -7.44
CA VAL A 294 4.11 -17.13 -7.08
C VAL A 294 3.91 -15.81 -7.81
N ARG A 295 4.04 -14.72 -7.08
CA ARG A 295 4.02 -13.37 -7.62
C ARG A 295 5.43 -12.80 -7.56
N TYR A 296 6.00 -12.57 -8.75
CA TYR A 296 7.32 -12.00 -8.92
C TYR A 296 7.20 -10.51 -9.18
N SER A 297 8.10 -9.72 -8.61
CA SER A 297 8.20 -8.29 -8.90
C SER A 297 9.66 -7.89 -9.08
N PHE A 298 9.87 -6.88 -9.91
CA PHE A 298 11.19 -6.35 -10.22
C PHE A 298 11.13 -4.83 -10.35
N THR A 299 12.14 -4.14 -9.81
CA THR A 299 12.34 -2.72 -10.02
C THR A 299 13.81 -2.42 -10.23
N LEU A 300 14.11 -1.54 -11.18
CA LEU A 300 15.46 -1.08 -11.53
C LEU A 300 15.52 0.44 -11.50
N PHE A 301 16.45 0.95 -10.70
CA PHE A 301 16.76 2.37 -10.63
C PHE A 301 18.15 2.62 -11.24
N GLU A 302 18.22 3.65 -12.07
CA GLU A 302 19.47 4.14 -12.66
C GLU A 302 19.85 5.47 -12.01
N ARG A 303 21.09 5.60 -11.59
CA ARG A 303 21.62 6.89 -11.10
C ARG A 303 21.90 7.82 -12.25
N SER A 304 21.33 9.02 -12.20
CA SER A 304 21.59 10.11 -13.14
C SER A 304 21.87 11.42 -12.40
N PRO A 305 22.36 12.46 -13.07
CA PRO A 305 22.48 13.79 -12.47
C PRO A 305 21.15 14.39 -12.02
N GLN A 306 20.04 13.99 -12.64
CA GLN A 306 18.68 14.46 -12.32
C GLN A 306 18.08 13.75 -11.10
N GLY A 307 18.44 12.48 -10.89
CA GLY A 307 17.84 11.68 -9.82
C GLY A 307 18.10 10.19 -9.97
N PHE A 308 17.39 9.40 -9.19
CA PHE A 308 17.27 7.96 -9.39
C PHE A 308 16.14 7.70 -10.36
N LEU A 309 16.46 7.45 -11.62
CA LEU A 309 15.50 7.21 -12.68
C LEU A 309 14.94 5.79 -12.57
N VAL A 310 13.62 5.65 -12.52
CA VAL A 310 12.97 4.34 -12.53
C VAL A 310 12.94 3.82 -13.96
N ARG A 311 13.81 2.85 -14.28
CA ARG A 311 13.94 2.27 -15.63
C ARG A 311 13.02 1.09 -15.86
N VAL A 312 12.83 0.25 -14.83
CA VAL A 312 11.91 -0.89 -14.84
C VAL A 312 11.16 -0.92 -13.52
N GLN A 313 9.85 -1.12 -13.60
CA GLN A 313 9.00 -1.36 -12.44
C GLN A 313 7.82 -2.21 -12.86
N THR A 314 7.85 -3.50 -12.56
CA THR A 314 6.86 -4.48 -13.02
C THR A 314 6.70 -5.65 -12.05
N ASP A 315 5.62 -6.38 -12.22
CA ASP A 315 5.36 -7.67 -11.58
C ASP A 315 4.52 -8.57 -12.52
N ASN A 316 4.35 -9.83 -12.17
CA ASN A 316 3.56 -10.78 -12.96
C ASN A 316 2.08 -10.86 -12.56
N THR A 317 1.55 -9.89 -11.83
CA THR A 317 0.11 -9.80 -11.57
C THR A 317 -0.61 -9.08 -12.71
N ASP A 318 -1.84 -9.50 -13.00
CA ASP A 318 -2.70 -8.84 -14.00
C ASP A 318 -3.53 -7.69 -13.40
N GLN A 319 -3.23 -7.28 -12.17
CA GLN A 319 -3.95 -6.23 -11.48
C GLN A 319 -3.29 -4.86 -11.75
N PRO A 320 -4.03 -3.75 -11.71
CA PRO A 320 -3.46 -2.40 -11.78
C PRO A 320 -2.61 -2.04 -10.54
N PHE A 321 -2.48 -2.95 -9.62
CA PHE A 321 -1.69 -2.86 -8.41
C PHE A 321 -0.21 -3.16 -8.71
N ASP A 322 0.70 -2.36 -8.15
CA ASP A 322 2.15 -2.53 -8.25
C ASP A 322 2.73 -3.03 -6.92
N ILE A 323 3.23 -4.25 -6.92
CA ILE A 323 3.85 -4.87 -5.74
C ILE A 323 5.04 -4.03 -5.24
N ASN A 324 5.84 -3.46 -6.16
CA ASN A 324 7.08 -2.76 -5.80
C ASN A 324 6.84 -1.52 -4.95
N ASP A 325 5.72 -0.81 -5.16
CA ASP A 325 5.53 0.51 -4.59
C ASP A 325 4.20 0.73 -3.84
N SER A 326 3.23 -0.16 -4.05
CA SER A 326 1.91 -0.05 -3.40
C SER A 326 1.70 -1.05 -2.26
N SER A 327 2.62 -2.00 -2.07
CA SER A 327 2.51 -3.03 -1.04
C SER A 327 3.25 -2.66 0.25
N LYS A 328 2.81 -3.26 1.36
CA LYS A 328 3.57 -3.37 2.61
C LYS A 328 3.89 -4.83 2.84
N LEU A 329 5.15 -5.21 2.61
CA LEU A 329 5.58 -6.59 2.66
C LEU A 329 6.53 -6.83 3.84
N GLU A 330 6.38 -7.96 4.51
CA GLU A 330 7.39 -8.44 5.43
C GLU A 330 8.56 -9.05 4.64
N LEU A 331 9.52 -8.21 4.27
CA LEU A 331 10.70 -8.61 3.48
C LEU A 331 11.81 -9.21 4.33
N GLY A 332 11.49 -9.56 5.57
CA GLY A 332 12.34 -10.32 6.49
C GLY A 332 13.70 -9.67 6.71
N SER A 333 14.75 -10.42 6.38
CA SER A 333 16.14 -10.03 6.61
C SER A 333 16.65 -8.82 5.82
N THR A 334 15.89 -8.25 4.88
CA THR A 334 16.27 -6.98 4.25
C THR A 334 16.27 -5.83 5.24
N ALA A 335 15.46 -5.89 6.30
CA ALA A 335 15.45 -4.91 7.40
C ALA A 335 16.81 -4.77 8.09
N LYS A 336 17.65 -5.81 8.07
CA LYS A 336 19.01 -5.76 8.63
C LYS A 336 19.86 -4.67 8.00
N LEU A 337 19.63 -4.35 6.73
CA LEU A 337 20.34 -3.26 6.07
C LEU A 337 19.97 -1.90 6.70
N ARG A 338 18.69 -1.62 6.94
CA ARG A 338 18.27 -0.38 7.62
C ARG A 338 18.82 -0.28 9.03
N VAL A 339 18.79 -1.38 9.79
CA VAL A 339 19.34 -1.43 11.16
C VAL A 339 20.83 -1.18 11.15
N LEU A 340 21.59 -1.82 10.25
CA LEU A 340 23.02 -1.62 10.13
C LEU A 340 23.37 -0.19 9.73
N THR A 341 22.64 0.38 8.79
CA THR A 341 22.81 1.78 8.36
C THR A 341 22.60 2.73 9.54
N THR A 342 21.50 2.54 10.31
CA THR A 342 21.21 3.35 11.50
C THR A 342 22.30 3.20 12.56
N TYR A 343 22.77 2.00 12.80
CA TYR A 343 23.86 1.74 13.72
C TYR A 343 25.16 2.48 13.34
N LEU A 344 25.55 2.42 12.06
CA LEU A 344 26.76 3.10 11.59
C LEU A 344 26.62 4.64 11.63
N GLN A 345 25.41 5.17 11.41
CA GLN A 345 25.11 6.60 11.66
C GLN A 345 25.35 6.96 13.13
N MET A 346 24.87 6.13 14.07
CA MET A 346 25.09 6.38 15.50
C MET A 346 26.55 6.28 15.91
N VAL A 347 27.30 5.34 15.31
CA VAL A 347 28.77 5.28 15.48
C VAL A 347 29.44 6.55 15.00
N THR A 348 29.01 7.10 13.86
CA THR A 348 29.52 8.38 13.34
C THR A 348 29.21 9.54 14.31
N GLU A 349 28.01 9.60 14.86
CA GLU A 349 27.65 10.63 15.86
C GLU A 349 28.53 10.54 17.11
N LEU A 350 28.85 9.33 17.58
CA LEU A 350 29.75 9.11 18.71
C LEU A 350 31.19 9.50 18.36
N HIS A 351 31.64 9.19 17.14
CA HIS A 351 32.95 9.61 16.65
C HIS A 351 33.04 11.13 16.63
N GLN A 352 32.07 11.83 16.02
CA GLN A 352 32.05 13.30 15.98
C GLN A 352 32.07 13.93 17.35
N ARG A 353 31.40 13.29 18.34
CA ARG A 353 31.33 13.80 19.71
C ARG A 353 32.62 13.62 20.51
N TYR A 354 33.32 12.52 20.31
CA TYR A 354 34.35 12.05 21.24
C TYR A 354 35.75 11.93 20.64
N SER A 355 35.94 11.93 19.31
CA SER A 355 37.22 11.66 18.68
C SER A 355 38.30 12.68 19.01
N ALA A 356 37.93 13.95 19.27
CA ALA A 356 38.84 15.03 19.64
C ALA A 356 39.32 15.00 21.11
N LEU A 357 38.68 14.18 21.98
CA LEU A 357 39.04 14.09 23.39
C LEU A 357 40.27 13.19 23.56
N ASP A 358 41.13 13.54 24.51
CA ASP A 358 42.26 12.72 24.89
C ASP A 358 41.77 11.43 25.67
N SER A 359 42.67 10.46 25.80
CA SER A 359 42.34 9.18 26.44
C SER A 359 41.96 9.32 27.91
N LYS A 360 42.38 10.33 28.62
CA LYS A 360 42.02 10.60 30.02
C LYS A 360 40.61 11.17 30.08
N ALA A 361 40.31 12.18 29.28
CA ALA A 361 38.96 12.77 29.17
C ALA A 361 37.92 11.76 28.71
N LEU A 362 38.26 10.85 27.77
CA LEU A 362 37.37 9.75 27.33
C LEU A 362 37.00 8.79 28.46
N ARG A 363 37.98 8.43 29.31
CA ARG A 363 37.73 7.55 30.47
C ARG A 363 36.94 8.23 31.60
N GLN A 364 36.87 9.54 31.63
CA GLN A 364 36.09 10.30 32.58
C GLN A 364 34.63 10.54 32.14
N GLN A 365 34.30 10.21 30.89
CA GLN A 365 32.93 10.35 30.42
C GLN A 365 31.98 9.40 31.14
N VAL A 366 30.91 9.96 31.69
CA VAL A 366 29.89 9.19 32.39
C VAL A 366 28.75 8.88 31.43
N VAL A 367 28.58 7.61 31.11
CA VAL A 367 27.48 7.11 30.27
C VAL A 367 26.69 6.05 31.05
N ASP A 368 25.42 5.87 30.68
CA ASP A 368 24.59 4.86 31.34
C ASP A 368 25.17 3.45 31.11
N PRO A 369 25.23 2.58 32.16
CA PRO A 369 25.73 1.22 32.03
C PRO A 369 25.01 0.37 30.98
N GLN A 370 23.79 0.71 30.58
CA GLN A 370 23.01 0.02 29.56
C GLN A 370 23.19 0.60 28.16
N ASP A 371 23.84 1.72 28.00
CA ASP A 371 24.24 2.27 26.71
C ASP A 371 25.55 1.62 26.23
N ASN A 372 25.40 0.38 25.75
CA ASN A 372 26.54 -0.42 25.31
C ASN A 372 27.29 0.22 24.11
N LEU A 373 26.56 0.99 23.28
CA LEU A 373 27.16 1.60 22.10
C LEU A 373 28.07 2.76 22.47
N SER A 374 27.61 3.67 23.31
CA SER A 374 28.45 4.78 23.82
C SER A 374 29.66 4.28 24.63
N ARG A 375 29.44 3.27 25.46
CA ARG A 375 30.56 2.65 26.22
C ARG A 375 31.61 2.04 25.32
N TRP A 376 31.19 1.29 24.30
CA TRP A 376 32.09 0.72 23.31
C TRP A 376 32.88 1.82 22.56
N ALA A 377 32.21 2.88 22.12
CA ALA A 377 32.84 3.97 21.38
C ALA A 377 33.91 4.69 22.21
N LEU A 378 33.62 4.97 23.48
CA LEU A 378 34.60 5.59 24.41
C LEU A 378 35.80 4.69 24.67
N ASP A 379 35.56 3.39 24.90
CA ASP A 379 36.64 2.41 25.12
C ASP A 379 37.51 2.23 23.84
N TYR A 380 36.90 2.15 22.67
CA TYR A 380 37.58 2.09 21.38
C TYR A 380 38.48 3.32 21.17
N LEU A 381 37.92 4.52 21.28
CA LEU A 381 38.65 5.76 21.08
C LEU A 381 39.75 5.97 22.12
N ALA A 382 39.57 5.51 23.38
CA ALA A 382 40.59 5.62 24.41
C ALA A 382 41.81 4.70 24.17
N ARG A 383 41.62 3.58 23.44
CA ARG A 383 42.67 2.55 23.21
C ARG A 383 43.26 2.61 21.81
N SER A 384 42.50 3.10 20.81
CA SER A 384 42.96 3.08 19.43
C SER A 384 44.01 4.15 19.15
N SER A 385 45.06 3.77 18.43
CA SER A 385 46.03 4.68 17.85
C SER A 385 45.51 5.39 16.63
N ASP A 386 44.73 4.70 15.78
CA ASP A 386 44.01 5.25 14.65
C ASP A 386 42.55 5.54 15.03
N ARG A 387 42.23 6.81 15.13
CA ARG A 387 40.91 7.31 15.51
C ARG A 387 40.10 7.85 14.33
N THR A 388 40.50 7.51 13.09
CA THR A 388 39.71 7.92 11.91
C THR A 388 38.32 7.28 11.93
N LEU A 389 37.34 7.99 11.35
CA LEU A 389 35.98 7.47 11.25
C LEU A 389 35.94 6.12 10.49
N THR A 390 36.70 6.02 9.40
CA THR A 390 36.77 4.80 8.59
C THR A 390 37.17 3.59 9.42
N THR A 391 38.28 3.71 10.19
CA THR A 391 38.76 2.61 11.04
C THR A 391 37.80 2.27 12.16
N MET A 392 37.15 3.29 12.75
CA MET A 392 36.12 3.06 13.77
C MET A 392 34.88 2.35 13.19
N LEU A 393 34.45 2.66 11.97
CA LEU A 393 33.36 1.99 11.30
C LEU A 393 33.68 0.52 10.98
N GLN A 394 34.92 0.22 10.57
CA GLN A 394 35.37 -1.17 10.38
C GLN A 394 35.35 -1.93 11.71
N ALA A 395 35.87 -1.34 12.80
CA ALA A 395 35.83 -1.94 14.15
C ALA A 395 34.38 -2.14 14.63
N ALA A 396 33.47 -1.24 14.28
CA ALA A 396 32.05 -1.36 14.57
C ALA A 396 31.41 -2.57 13.84
N LEU A 397 31.76 -2.82 12.57
CA LEU A 397 31.32 -3.99 11.81
C LEU A 397 31.94 -5.30 12.35
N ASP A 398 33.08 -5.23 13.01
CA ASP A 398 33.76 -6.40 13.60
C ASP A 398 33.32 -6.69 15.05
N ARG A 399 32.43 -5.87 15.63
CA ARG A 399 31.79 -6.20 16.91
C ARG A 399 31.07 -7.53 16.82
N ARG A 400 31.20 -8.32 17.89
CA ARG A 400 30.62 -9.66 17.97
C ARG A 400 29.36 -9.68 18.80
N TYR A 401 28.35 -10.38 18.31
CA TYR A 401 27.07 -10.56 18.98
C TYR A 401 26.70 -12.05 19.01
N SER A 402 26.21 -12.50 20.18
CA SER A 402 25.76 -13.89 20.33
C SER A 402 24.59 -14.20 19.41
N ALA A 403 24.63 -15.36 18.79
CA ALA A 403 23.52 -15.91 18.02
C ALA A 403 22.65 -16.88 18.82
N SER A 404 22.84 -16.97 20.16
CA SER A 404 22.11 -17.87 21.05
C SER A 404 20.62 -17.50 21.15
N PRO A 405 19.69 -18.46 20.99
CA PRO A 405 18.25 -18.25 21.11
C PRO A 405 17.72 -18.31 22.55
N TYR A 406 18.58 -18.59 23.54
CA TYR A 406 18.16 -18.83 24.92
C TYR A 406 17.91 -17.55 25.74
N GLU A 407 17.83 -16.40 25.11
CA GLU A 407 17.48 -15.13 25.74
C GLU A 407 16.04 -14.73 25.36
N SER A 408 15.26 -14.31 26.35
CA SER A 408 13.96 -13.70 26.16
C SER A 408 14.09 -12.18 26.16
N PHE A 409 13.44 -11.54 25.21
CA PHE A 409 13.48 -10.10 25.02
C PHE A 409 12.12 -9.50 25.39
N PHE A 410 12.13 -8.55 26.31
CA PHE A 410 10.94 -7.80 26.65
C PHE A 410 10.79 -6.63 25.68
N THR A 411 9.63 -6.53 25.05
CA THR A 411 9.29 -5.46 24.09
C THR A 411 7.93 -4.88 24.42
N GLY A 412 7.51 -3.83 23.74
CA GLY A 412 6.18 -3.23 23.91
C GLY A 412 4.99 -4.18 23.70
N GLY A 413 5.20 -5.33 23.09
CA GLY A 413 4.21 -6.41 22.91
C GLY A 413 4.31 -7.56 23.92
N GLY A 414 5.19 -7.46 24.91
CA GLY A 414 5.42 -8.51 25.91
C GLY A 414 6.78 -9.19 25.80
N LEU A 415 6.89 -10.39 26.37
CA LEU A 415 8.10 -11.21 26.35
C LEU A 415 8.15 -12.04 25.07
N HIS A 416 9.22 -11.89 24.29
CA HIS A 416 9.43 -12.58 23.02
C HIS A 416 10.75 -13.36 23.03
N THR A 417 10.74 -14.50 22.34
CA THR A 417 11.95 -15.24 22.00
C THR A 417 12.14 -15.18 20.48
N PHE A 418 13.37 -15.15 20.02
CA PHE A 418 13.72 -15.12 18.61
C PHE A 418 14.60 -16.31 18.26
N ALA A 419 14.54 -16.76 17.02
CA ALA A 419 15.32 -17.86 16.50
C ALA A 419 16.12 -17.46 15.26
N ASN A 420 17.24 -18.15 15.03
CA ASN A 420 17.93 -18.10 13.75
C ASN A 420 17.23 -18.99 12.73
N PHE A 421 17.44 -18.70 11.46
CA PHE A 421 16.92 -19.52 10.36
C PHE A 421 17.57 -20.91 10.35
N ARG A 422 18.87 -20.97 10.64
CA ARG A 422 19.64 -22.19 10.75
C ARG A 422 19.97 -22.47 12.21
N LYS A 423 19.77 -23.71 12.66
CA LYS A 423 20.06 -24.12 14.07
C LYS A 423 21.56 -24.15 14.35
N GLU A 424 22.38 -24.38 13.32
CA GLU A 424 23.85 -24.42 13.39
C GLU A 424 24.44 -23.07 13.84
N ASP A 425 23.71 -21.97 13.58
CA ASP A 425 24.14 -20.63 13.99
C ASP A 425 23.98 -20.38 15.51
N ASN A 426 23.19 -21.18 16.24
CA ASN A 426 22.77 -20.90 17.60
C ASN A 426 23.91 -20.79 18.63
N ASN A 427 25.04 -21.46 18.38
CA ASN A 427 26.20 -21.46 19.27
C ASN A 427 27.32 -20.53 18.82
N ARG A 428 27.07 -19.72 17.78
CA ARG A 428 28.09 -18.83 17.18
C ARG A 428 28.11 -17.46 17.87
N LEU A 429 29.27 -16.83 17.75
CA LEU A 429 29.49 -15.43 18.15
C LEU A 429 30.07 -14.65 16.95
N PRO A 430 29.30 -14.49 15.88
CA PRO A 430 29.76 -13.84 14.65
C PRO A 430 29.99 -12.34 14.83
N THR A 431 30.84 -11.77 13.98
CA THR A 431 30.89 -10.34 13.78
C THR A 431 29.61 -9.85 13.09
N LEU A 432 29.31 -8.55 13.16
CA LEU A 432 28.16 -7.98 12.42
C LEU A 432 28.32 -8.18 10.91
N ARG A 433 29.54 -8.08 10.41
CA ARG A 433 29.89 -8.37 9.00
C ARG A 433 29.48 -9.78 8.60
N GLN A 434 29.92 -10.78 9.38
CA GLN A 434 29.54 -12.19 9.17
C GLN A 434 28.03 -12.40 9.33
N ALA A 435 27.41 -11.75 10.32
CA ALA A 435 25.97 -11.86 10.53
C ALA A 435 25.15 -11.24 9.39
N LEU A 436 25.65 -10.19 8.73
CA LEU A 436 25.03 -9.63 7.51
C LEU A 436 25.21 -10.57 6.33
N GLN A 437 26.45 -11.03 6.09
CA GLN A 437 26.83 -11.91 4.99
C GLN A 437 26.00 -13.21 4.99
N GLU A 438 25.87 -13.85 6.14
CA GLU A 438 25.16 -15.12 6.32
C GLU A 438 23.69 -14.94 6.75
N SER A 439 23.26 -13.69 6.94
CA SER A 439 21.88 -13.32 7.32
C SER A 439 21.43 -13.91 8.67
N ILE A 440 22.31 -14.00 9.68
CA ILE A 440 21.99 -14.51 11.03
C ILE A 440 21.08 -13.53 11.75
N ASN A 441 20.02 -14.00 12.41
CA ASN A 441 18.98 -13.15 12.99
C ASN A 441 19.34 -12.52 14.35
N LEU A 442 19.76 -13.35 15.30
CA LEU A 442 19.90 -12.95 16.70
C LEU A 442 20.96 -11.86 16.96
N PRO A 443 22.08 -11.81 16.22
CA PRO A 443 22.99 -10.67 16.28
C PRO A 443 22.31 -9.34 15.95
N PHE A 444 21.41 -9.31 14.94
CA PHE A 444 20.68 -8.10 14.55
C PHE A 444 19.57 -7.72 15.53
N VAL A 445 18.92 -8.69 16.18
CA VAL A 445 17.97 -8.42 17.28
C VAL A 445 18.70 -7.75 18.45
N ARG A 446 19.91 -8.22 18.81
CA ARG A 446 20.75 -7.61 19.85
C ARG A 446 21.31 -6.25 19.44
N LEU A 447 21.71 -6.11 18.19
CA LEU A 447 22.11 -4.81 17.64
C LEU A 447 20.97 -3.79 17.71
N MET A 448 19.74 -4.20 17.36
CA MET A 448 18.57 -3.33 17.46
C MET A 448 18.30 -2.90 18.90
N ARG A 449 18.53 -3.77 19.87
CA ARG A 449 18.46 -3.41 21.29
C ARG A 449 19.51 -2.34 21.65
N ASP A 450 20.74 -2.45 21.16
CA ASP A 450 21.76 -1.44 21.38
C ASP A 450 21.40 -0.09 20.71
N VAL A 451 20.83 -0.14 19.50
CA VAL A 451 20.32 1.04 18.77
C VAL A 451 19.18 1.74 19.54
N VAL A 452 18.21 0.97 20.02
CA VAL A 452 17.09 1.49 20.82
C VAL A 452 17.59 2.11 22.13
N ARG A 453 18.50 1.44 22.81
CA ARG A 453 19.09 1.94 24.06
C ARG A 453 19.92 3.20 23.84
N TYR A 454 20.72 3.26 22.79
CA TYR A 454 21.41 4.48 22.40
C TYR A 454 20.42 5.64 22.24
N SER A 455 19.37 5.49 21.41
CA SER A 455 18.35 6.54 21.21
C SER A 455 17.68 6.95 22.54
N LEU A 456 17.46 6.00 23.45
CA LEU A 456 16.85 6.27 24.74
C LEU A 456 17.77 7.13 25.63
N TYR A 457 19.05 6.74 25.74
CA TYR A 457 19.99 7.37 26.69
C TYR A 457 20.65 8.63 26.18
N GLN A 458 20.60 8.92 24.87
CA GLN A 458 21.09 10.19 24.33
C GLN A 458 20.12 11.35 24.61
N ASP A 459 18.85 11.10 24.87
CA ASP A 459 17.87 12.12 25.27
C ASP A 459 18.03 12.44 26.77
N PRO A 460 18.50 13.66 27.14
CA PRO A 460 18.69 14.06 28.54
C PRO A 460 17.40 13.93 29.37
N THR A 461 16.25 14.19 28.75
CA THR A 461 14.94 14.17 29.41
C THR A 461 14.54 12.76 29.78
N ARG A 462 14.73 11.80 28.89
CA ARG A 462 14.48 10.37 29.13
C ARG A 462 15.44 9.81 30.15
N ARG A 463 16.72 10.20 30.08
CA ARG A 463 17.76 9.78 31.04
C ARG A 463 17.46 10.28 32.45
N ALA A 464 17.10 11.55 32.61
CA ALA A 464 16.74 12.14 33.90
C ALA A 464 15.55 11.41 34.54
N LEU A 465 14.52 11.06 33.76
CA LEU A 465 13.35 10.31 34.20
C LEU A 465 13.69 8.94 34.81
N LEU A 466 14.72 8.26 34.29
CA LEU A 466 15.17 6.96 34.84
C LEU A 466 16.06 7.13 36.06
N GLN A 467 16.79 8.25 36.18
CA GLN A 467 17.72 8.51 37.28
C GLN A 467 17.04 9.07 38.55
N ASP A 468 16.05 9.94 38.37
CA ASP A 468 15.31 10.58 39.48
C ASP A 468 14.02 9.83 39.80
N ASP A 469 13.98 9.19 41.00
CA ASP A 469 12.83 8.45 41.49
C ASP A 469 11.62 9.33 41.82
N HIS A 470 11.84 10.60 42.07
CA HIS A 470 10.82 11.56 42.47
C HIS A 470 10.24 12.36 41.27
N ASP A 471 10.74 12.12 40.05
CA ASP A 471 10.23 12.81 38.86
C ASP A 471 8.72 12.52 38.70
N PRO A 472 7.87 13.56 38.71
CA PRO A 472 6.40 13.40 38.64
C PRO A 472 5.94 12.75 37.33
N ARG A 473 6.73 12.83 36.27
CA ARG A 473 6.44 12.21 34.98
C ARG A 473 6.44 10.68 35.05
N ARG A 474 7.16 10.09 36.03
CA ARG A 474 7.19 8.63 36.23
C ARG A 474 5.79 8.05 36.41
N GLN A 475 4.94 8.72 37.19
CA GLN A 475 3.56 8.30 37.38
C GLN A 475 2.76 8.29 36.10
N LYS A 476 2.97 9.28 35.22
CA LYS A 476 2.34 9.31 33.88
C LYS A 476 2.78 8.13 33.01
N TYR A 477 4.07 7.78 33.02
CA TYR A 477 4.59 6.64 32.26
C TYR A 477 4.05 5.30 32.79
N LEU A 478 3.99 5.11 34.12
CA LEU A 478 3.38 3.94 34.73
C LEU A 478 1.89 3.81 34.37
N SER A 479 1.15 4.92 34.36
CA SER A 479 -0.25 4.95 33.93
C SER A 479 -0.41 4.57 32.47
N ARG A 480 0.43 5.09 31.58
CA ARG A 480 0.45 4.72 30.15
C ARG A 480 0.80 3.26 29.94
N PHE A 481 1.74 2.72 30.73
CA PHE A 481 2.10 1.32 30.69
C PHE A 481 0.89 0.44 31.11
N ALA A 482 0.26 0.75 32.25
CA ALA A 482 -0.91 0.04 32.76
C ALA A 482 -2.07 0.03 31.75
N ASP A 483 -2.36 1.17 31.14
CA ASP A 483 -3.40 1.30 30.12
C ASP A 483 -3.09 0.45 28.87
N ARG A 484 -1.86 0.50 28.40
CA ARG A 484 -1.42 -0.25 27.20
C ARG A 484 -1.43 -1.76 27.44
N GLU A 485 -0.84 -2.22 28.54
CA GLU A 485 -0.81 -3.62 28.87
C GLU A 485 -2.22 -4.16 29.11
N GLY A 486 -3.06 -3.42 29.83
CA GLY A 486 -4.45 -3.78 30.06
C GLY A 486 -5.24 -3.91 28.76
N LYS A 487 -5.09 -2.97 27.81
CA LYS A 487 -5.70 -3.06 26.48
C LYS A 487 -5.21 -4.27 25.69
N THR A 488 -3.93 -4.63 25.82
CA THR A 488 -3.36 -5.80 25.14
C THR A 488 -3.99 -7.09 25.64
N TYR A 489 -4.12 -7.24 26.96
CA TYR A 489 -4.80 -8.39 27.57
C TYR A 489 -6.28 -8.45 27.21
N LEU A 490 -6.99 -7.31 27.29
CA LEU A 490 -8.41 -7.23 26.91
C LEU A 490 -8.65 -7.61 25.45
N ASN A 491 -7.79 -7.18 24.51
CA ASN A 491 -7.92 -7.57 23.10
C ASN A 491 -7.75 -9.08 22.91
N ARG A 492 -6.78 -9.67 23.60
CA ARG A 492 -6.57 -11.12 23.59
C ARG A 492 -7.78 -11.87 24.13
N PHE A 493 -8.33 -11.45 25.25
CA PHE A 493 -9.49 -12.07 25.89
C PHE A 493 -10.76 -11.83 25.07
N TRP A 494 -10.98 -10.61 24.58
CA TRP A 494 -12.14 -10.30 23.74
C TRP A 494 -12.18 -11.18 22.47
N ARG A 495 -11.05 -11.37 21.79
CA ARG A 495 -10.97 -12.29 20.65
C ARG A 495 -11.29 -13.73 21.02
N LYS A 496 -10.95 -14.16 22.26
CA LYS A 496 -11.23 -15.49 22.77
C LYS A 496 -12.71 -15.70 22.98
N TYR A 497 -13.45 -14.70 23.46
CA TYR A 497 -14.81 -14.85 23.99
C TYR A 497 -15.92 -14.22 23.15
N ARG A 498 -15.64 -13.31 22.20
CA ARG A 498 -16.64 -12.50 21.49
C ARG A 498 -17.71 -13.27 20.73
N ASN A 499 -17.40 -14.50 20.26
CA ASN A 499 -18.29 -15.31 19.44
C ASN A 499 -18.93 -16.46 20.24
N GLN A 500 -18.90 -16.43 21.55
CA GLN A 500 -19.40 -17.45 22.44
C GLN A 500 -20.61 -16.92 23.23
N ASN A 501 -21.54 -17.81 23.60
CA ASN A 501 -22.61 -17.49 24.57
C ASN A 501 -22.09 -17.54 26.02
N GLY A 502 -22.95 -17.24 27.02
CA GLY A 502 -22.54 -17.16 28.42
C GLY A 502 -21.98 -18.46 28.98
N ASP A 503 -22.63 -19.57 28.65
CA ASP A 503 -22.22 -20.91 29.12
C ASP A 503 -20.92 -21.38 28.47
N GLU A 504 -20.78 -21.14 27.15
CA GLU A 504 -19.55 -21.42 26.42
C GLU A 504 -18.37 -20.59 26.93
N ARG A 505 -18.59 -19.32 27.30
CA ARG A 505 -17.57 -18.45 27.90
C ARG A 505 -17.10 -19.00 29.24
N LEU A 506 -18.06 -19.41 30.10
CA LEU A 506 -17.75 -19.99 31.39
C LEU A 506 -16.98 -21.30 31.24
N ALA A 507 -17.46 -22.22 30.37
CA ALA A 507 -16.77 -23.47 30.10
C ALA A 507 -15.35 -23.22 29.57
N THR A 508 -15.15 -22.26 28.66
CA THR A 508 -13.84 -21.85 28.14
C THR A 508 -12.94 -21.26 29.22
N LEU A 509 -13.48 -20.52 30.20
CA LEU A 509 -12.72 -20.00 31.33
C LEU A 509 -12.26 -21.12 32.26
N LEU A 510 -13.13 -22.09 32.57
CA LEU A 510 -12.85 -23.20 33.47
C LEU A 510 -11.92 -24.25 32.86
N ASP A 511 -11.92 -24.36 31.52
CA ASP A 511 -11.06 -25.30 30.80
C ASP A 511 -9.58 -25.07 31.12
N GLY A 512 -8.90 -26.14 31.59
CA GLY A 512 -7.51 -26.14 32.03
C GLY A 512 -7.23 -25.40 33.33
N LEU A 513 -8.23 -25.03 34.15
CA LEU A 513 -8.04 -24.63 35.53
C LEU A 513 -8.09 -25.88 36.44
N HIS A 514 -7.20 -25.89 37.43
CA HIS A 514 -7.32 -26.87 38.52
C HIS A 514 -8.49 -26.42 39.40
N LEU A 515 -9.65 -27.05 39.26
CA LEU A 515 -10.86 -26.68 39.96
C LEU A 515 -10.80 -27.08 41.44
N ASN A 516 -11.34 -26.23 42.30
CA ASN A 516 -11.63 -26.50 43.71
C ASN A 516 -12.78 -25.58 44.17
N GLN A 517 -13.40 -25.92 45.28
CA GLN A 517 -14.58 -25.22 45.81
C GLN A 517 -14.36 -23.70 45.97
N SER A 518 -13.23 -23.26 46.53
CA SER A 518 -12.95 -21.83 46.74
C SER A 518 -12.82 -21.06 45.43
N ARG A 519 -12.15 -21.66 44.46
CA ARG A 519 -11.97 -21.04 43.13
C ARG A 519 -13.28 -20.93 42.36
N LEU A 520 -14.04 -22.01 42.34
CA LEU A 520 -15.35 -22.01 41.70
C LEU A 520 -16.32 -21.07 42.40
N ALA A 521 -16.34 -21.01 43.71
CA ALA A 521 -17.14 -20.07 44.46
C ALA A 521 -16.77 -18.61 44.16
N ALA A 522 -15.48 -18.30 44.08
CA ALA A 522 -15.01 -16.97 43.70
C ALA A 522 -15.44 -16.58 42.27
N ILE A 523 -15.32 -17.48 41.28
CA ILE A 523 -15.76 -17.24 39.91
C ILE A 523 -17.28 -17.08 39.83
N HIS A 524 -18.02 -17.99 40.44
CA HIS A 524 -19.49 -17.97 40.40
C HIS A 524 -20.06 -16.70 41.06
N ARG A 525 -19.60 -16.34 42.26
CA ARG A 525 -20.08 -15.19 43.00
C ARG A 525 -19.70 -13.87 42.36
N TYR A 526 -18.65 -13.82 41.54
CA TYR A 526 -18.30 -12.65 40.75
C TYR A 526 -19.17 -12.52 39.50
N LEU A 527 -19.41 -13.62 38.78
CA LEU A 527 -20.19 -13.60 37.53
C LEU A 527 -21.71 -13.51 37.77
N TYR A 528 -22.17 -14.08 38.89
CA TYR A 528 -23.58 -14.17 39.28
C TYR A 528 -23.79 -13.61 40.70
N PRO A 529 -23.60 -12.30 40.92
CA PRO A 529 -23.63 -11.69 42.27
C PRO A 529 -24.99 -11.80 42.94
N GLN A 530 -26.08 -11.93 42.17
CA GLN A 530 -27.44 -12.05 42.70
C GLN A 530 -27.90 -13.52 42.94
N ALA A 531 -27.09 -14.49 42.55
CA ALA A 531 -27.41 -15.90 42.73
C ALA A 531 -27.43 -16.27 44.25
N ASP A 532 -28.36 -17.09 44.66
CA ASP A 532 -28.50 -17.57 46.03
C ASP A 532 -27.50 -18.70 46.36
N SER A 533 -27.54 -19.16 47.58
CA SER A 533 -26.62 -20.22 48.06
C SER A 533 -26.94 -21.57 47.40
N MET A 534 -28.20 -21.82 47.02
CA MET A 534 -28.59 -23.07 46.34
C MET A 534 -28.06 -23.10 44.90
N ALA A 535 -28.09 -22.00 44.19
CA ALA A 535 -27.48 -21.88 42.87
C ALA A 535 -25.95 -22.12 42.91
N LEU A 536 -25.26 -21.56 43.95
CA LEU A 536 -23.84 -21.86 44.17
C LEU A 536 -23.62 -23.34 44.46
N ALA A 537 -24.47 -23.97 45.29
CA ALA A 537 -24.36 -25.39 45.62
C ALA A 537 -24.52 -26.26 44.37
N SER A 538 -25.49 -25.94 43.52
CA SER A 538 -25.72 -26.65 42.25
C SER A 538 -24.50 -26.55 41.34
N PHE A 539 -23.98 -25.33 41.17
CA PHE A 539 -22.79 -25.06 40.36
C PHE A 539 -21.54 -25.83 40.88
N LEU A 540 -21.32 -25.85 42.18
CA LEU A 540 -20.19 -26.59 42.77
C LEU A 540 -20.31 -28.09 42.56
N ARG A 541 -21.51 -28.66 42.69
CA ARG A 541 -21.75 -30.10 42.47
C ARG A 541 -21.58 -30.51 41.01
N GLU A 542 -22.01 -29.66 40.09
CA GLU A 542 -21.84 -29.87 38.68
C GLU A 542 -20.36 -29.97 38.27
N HIS A 543 -19.54 -29.05 38.77
CA HIS A 543 -18.13 -28.93 38.37
C HIS A 543 -17.14 -29.69 39.23
N LEU A 544 -17.57 -30.23 40.39
CA LEU A 544 -16.79 -31.07 41.29
C LEU A 544 -17.59 -32.30 41.70
N PRO A 545 -17.95 -33.19 40.77
CA PRO A 545 -18.72 -34.39 41.08
C PRO A 545 -17.88 -35.27 42.02
N GLY A 546 -18.46 -35.63 43.18
CA GLY A 546 -17.80 -36.48 44.17
C GLY A 546 -17.15 -35.75 45.34
N GLU A 547 -16.99 -34.40 45.32
CA GLU A 547 -16.58 -33.66 46.51
C GLU A 547 -17.74 -33.45 47.49
N LYS A 548 -17.46 -33.67 48.80
CA LYS A 548 -18.46 -33.44 49.84
C LYS A 548 -18.63 -31.94 50.09
N LEU A 549 -19.84 -31.43 49.95
CA LEU A 549 -20.19 -30.04 50.23
C LEU A 549 -21.20 -30.01 51.39
N GLY A 550 -20.71 -29.79 52.64
CA GLY A 550 -21.57 -29.59 53.79
C GLY A 550 -22.14 -28.17 53.86
N GLU A 551 -23.27 -28.01 54.56
CA GLU A 551 -23.99 -26.72 54.69
C GLU A 551 -23.08 -25.63 55.26
N GLN A 552 -22.36 -25.88 56.35
CA GLN A 552 -21.41 -24.93 56.93
C GLN A 552 -20.33 -24.47 55.93
N ARG A 553 -19.85 -25.38 55.11
CA ARG A 553 -18.84 -25.08 54.09
C ARG A 553 -19.43 -24.26 52.96
N LEU A 554 -20.67 -24.56 52.55
CA LEU A 554 -21.40 -23.78 51.54
C LEU A 554 -21.64 -22.35 52.04
N ASP A 555 -22.15 -22.18 53.26
CA ASP A 555 -22.36 -20.87 53.87
C ASP A 555 -21.07 -20.05 53.98
N TYR A 556 -19.98 -20.69 54.41
CA TYR A 556 -18.66 -20.06 54.44
C TYR A 556 -18.23 -19.57 53.06
N LEU A 557 -18.35 -20.39 52.03
CA LEU A 557 -18.00 -20.02 50.63
C LEU A 557 -18.88 -18.90 50.09
N TYR A 558 -20.19 -19.00 50.34
CA TYR A 558 -21.16 -18.01 49.93
C TYR A 558 -20.92 -16.63 50.51
N GLN A 559 -20.64 -16.57 51.82
CA GLN A 559 -20.35 -15.34 52.58
C GLN A 559 -18.97 -14.77 52.25
N THR A 560 -17.95 -15.62 52.16
CA THR A 560 -16.56 -15.22 51.96
C THR A 560 -16.36 -14.59 50.58
N TYR A 561 -16.92 -15.19 49.54
CA TYR A 561 -16.75 -14.71 48.15
C TYR A 561 -17.91 -13.85 47.64
N GLY A 562 -18.72 -13.31 48.56
CA GLY A 562 -19.83 -12.42 48.26
C GLY A 562 -19.39 -11.12 47.52
N PRO A 563 -20.33 -10.45 46.85
CA PRO A 563 -20.05 -9.20 46.15
C PRO A 563 -19.39 -8.14 47.01
N GLY A 564 -18.37 -7.46 46.49
CA GLY A 564 -17.67 -6.37 47.18
C GLY A 564 -16.67 -6.81 48.30
N LYS A 565 -16.51 -8.12 48.56
CA LYS A 565 -15.56 -8.63 49.55
C LYS A 565 -14.10 -8.58 49.08
N PHE A 566 -13.87 -8.68 47.78
CA PHE A 566 -12.54 -8.66 47.18
C PHE A 566 -12.44 -7.60 46.09
N SER A 567 -11.25 -6.99 45.98
CA SER A 567 -10.89 -6.20 44.82
C SER A 567 -10.80 -7.06 43.58
N LEU A 568 -10.91 -6.46 42.38
CA LEU A 568 -10.78 -7.22 41.12
C LEU A 568 -9.44 -7.98 41.01
N PRO A 569 -8.28 -7.40 41.41
CA PRO A 569 -7.01 -8.13 41.49
C PRO A 569 -7.05 -9.34 42.41
N ASP A 570 -7.63 -9.19 43.62
CA ASP A 570 -7.72 -10.27 44.60
C ASP A 570 -8.66 -11.39 44.12
N GLN A 571 -9.77 -11.01 43.49
CA GLN A 571 -10.71 -11.94 42.89
C GLN A 571 -10.04 -12.79 41.79
N GLY A 572 -9.25 -12.15 40.92
CA GLY A 572 -8.47 -12.87 39.91
C GLY A 572 -7.38 -13.78 40.53
N TYR A 573 -6.76 -13.35 41.64
CA TYR A 573 -5.77 -14.16 42.35
C TYR A 573 -6.40 -15.43 42.93
N VAL A 574 -7.53 -15.31 43.58
CA VAL A 574 -8.26 -16.47 44.14
C VAL A 574 -8.76 -17.40 43.03
N ALA A 575 -9.33 -16.82 41.99
CA ALA A 575 -9.82 -17.56 40.81
C ALA A 575 -8.70 -18.19 39.98
N ARG A 576 -7.45 -17.76 40.16
CA ARG A 576 -6.31 -18.13 39.29
C ARG A 576 -6.54 -17.78 37.83
N VAL A 577 -7.21 -16.68 37.61
CA VAL A 577 -7.55 -16.11 36.29
C VAL A 577 -7.03 -14.69 36.22
N HIS A 578 -6.69 -14.21 35.04
CA HIS A 578 -6.31 -12.78 34.92
C HIS A 578 -7.50 -11.89 35.31
N PRO A 579 -7.33 -10.92 36.21
CA PRO A 579 -8.47 -10.12 36.70
C PRO A 579 -9.29 -9.47 35.57
N LEU A 580 -8.64 -8.92 34.52
CA LEU A 580 -9.35 -8.35 33.36
C LEU A 580 -10.06 -9.41 32.50
N GLU A 581 -9.66 -10.67 32.56
CA GLU A 581 -10.37 -11.76 31.89
C GLU A 581 -11.70 -12.04 32.59
N LEU A 582 -11.66 -12.10 33.91
CA LEU A 582 -12.85 -12.31 34.74
C LEU A 582 -13.84 -11.15 34.57
N TRP A 583 -13.36 -9.91 34.62
CA TRP A 583 -14.19 -8.74 34.36
C TRP A 583 -14.80 -8.73 32.96
N LEU A 584 -14.02 -9.12 31.95
CA LEU A 584 -14.51 -9.13 30.58
C LEU A 584 -15.64 -10.15 30.38
N LEU A 585 -15.58 -11.31 31.03
CA LEU A 585 -16.67 -12.28 30.97
C LEU A 585 -17.96 -11.71 31.53
N ASP A 586 -17.91 -11.07 32.70
CA ASP A 586 -19.06 -10.39 33.30
C ASP A 586 -19.61 -9.30 32.37
N TYR A 587 -18.72 -8.48 31.77
CA TYR A 587 -19.10 -7.44 30.84
C TYR A 587 -19.76 -8.00 29.58
N LEU A 588 -19.19 -9.05 28.95
CA LEU A 588 -19.75 -9.66 27.74
C LEU A 588 -21.04 -10.43 28.03
N ASN A 589 -21.27 -10.93 29.23
CA ASN A 589 -22.53 -11.54 29.63
C ASN A 589 -23.66 -10.51 29.66
N LYS A 590 -23.35 -9.27 30.09
CA LYS A 590 -24.28 -8.13 30.08
C LYS A 590 -24.41 -7.46 28.71
N HIS A 591 -23.34 -7.51 27.89
CA HIS A 591 -23.24 -6.87 26.56
C HIS A 591 -22.70 -7.84 25.52
N PRO A 592 -23.49 -8.83 25.07
CA PRO A 592 -23.00 -9.93 24.22
C PRO A 592 -22.43 -9.50 22.85
N GLN A 593 -22.86 -8.36 22.33
CA GLN A 593 -22.46 -7.80 21.04
C GLN A 593 -21.41 -6.69 21.14
N ALA A 594 -20.86 -6.47 22.35
CA ALA A 594 -19.92 -5.37 22.56
C ALA A 594 -18.69 -5.46 21.65
N THR A 595 -18.43 -4.36 20.96
CA THR A 595 -17.21 -4.18 20.15
C THR A 595 -16.00 -4.01 21.08
N PHE A 596 -14.81 -4.22 20.52
CA PHE A 596 -13.58 -4.02 21.30
C PHE A 596 -13.43 -2.57 21.81
N ASN A 597 -13.88 -1.59 21.03
CA ASN A 597 -13.82 -0.18 21.42
C ASN A 597 -14.71 0.12 22.64
N GLU A 598 -15.89 -0.48 22.70
CA GLU A 598 -16.79 -0.36 23.86
C GLU A 598 -16.20 -1.04 25.11
N VAL A 599 -15.58 -2.22 24.95
CA VAL A 599 -14.84 -2.89 26.03
C VAL A 599 -13.71 -2.02 26.55
N VAL A 600 -12.93 -1.38 25.67
CA VAL A 600 -11.84 -0.47 26.05
C VAL A 600 -12.37 0.75 26.81
N ALA A 601 -13.47 1.33 26.33
CA ALA A 601 -14.09 2.48 26.99
C ALA A 601 -14.61 2.14 28.40
N ALA A 602 -15.29 0.99 28.55
CA ALA A 602 -15.87 0.53 29.81
C ALA A 602 -14.84 0.09 30.86
N SER A 603 -13.66 -0.40 30.42
CA SER A 603 -12.66 -1.02 31.30
C SER A 603 -11.68 -0.04 31.96
N GLY A 604 -11.88 1.27 31.85
CA GLY A 604 -10.89 2.27 32.28
C GLY A 604 -10.53 2.22 33.76
N GLU A 605 -11.50 2.03 34.63
CA GLU A 605 -11.31 1.90 36.09
C GLU A 605 -10.68 0.57 36.45
N GLN A 606 -11.15 -0.51 35.86
CA GLN A 606 -10.67 -1.86 36.12
C GLN A 606 -9.20 -2.03 35.71
N ARG A 607 -8.80 -1.42 34.60
CA ARG A 607 -7.37 -1.41 34.19
C ARG A 607 -6.54 -0.68 35.24
N ARG A 608 -6.99 0.47 35.77
CA ARG A 608 -6.29 1.21 36.82
C ARG A 608 -6.23 0.42 38.12
N GLU A 609 -7.31 -0.24 38.52
CA GLU A 609 -7.38 -1.06 39.69
C GLU A 609 -6.41 -2.26 39.63
N VAL A 610 -6.46 -3.01 38.54
CA VAL A 610 -5.60 -4.20 38.33
C VAL A 610 -4.11 -3.86 38.38
N TYR A 611 -3.73 -2.69 37.86
CA TYR A 611 -2.35 -2.21 37.86
C TYR A 611 -2.02 -1.28 39.05
N GLY A 612 -2.94 -1.09 40.01
CA GLY A 612 -2.77 -0.19 41.16
C GLY A 612 -1.55 -0.51 42.02
N TRP A 613 -1.11 -1.78 42.03
CA TRP A 613 0.11 -2.21 42.72
C TRP A 613 1.39 -1.57 42.18
N LEU A 614 1.45 -1.22 40.89
CA LEU A 614 2.59 -0.53 40.27
C LEU A 614 2.88 0.82 40.93
N PHE A 615 1.83 1.53 41.35
CA PHE A 615 1.95 2.83 41.97
C PHE A 615 2.31 2.72 43.48
N LYS A 616 1.95 1.61 44.11
CA LYS A 616 2.20 1.34 45.52
C LYS A 616 3.49 0.53 45.79
N SER A 617 4.08 -0.02 44.71
CA SER A 617 5.28 -0.89 44.84
C SER A 617 6.49 -0.11 45.36
N ARG A 618 7.15 -0.63 46.40
CA ARG A 618 8.44 -0.13 46.86
C ARG A 618 9.62 -0.62 46.00
N HIS A 619 9.40 -1.55 45.09
CA HIS A 619 10.44 -2.09 44.21
C HIS A 619 10.75 -1.16 43.05
N ARG A 620 11.80 -0.35 43.17
CA ARG A 620 12.29 0.59 42.14
C ARG A 620 12.53 -0.13 40.83
N SER A 621 13.22 -1.27 40.83
CA SER A 621 13.56 -2.02 39.62
C SER A 621 12.35 -2.44 38.78
N ALA A 622 11.23 -2.79 39.42
CA ALA A 622 10.00 -3.14 38.75
C ALA A 622 9.37 -1.92 38.04
N ARG A 623 9.36 -0.76 38.68
CA ARG A 623 8.87 0.50 38.09
C ARG A 623 9.76 0.95 36.94
N ASP A 624 11.08 0.95 37.16
CA ASP A 624 12.07 1.35 36.15
C ASP A 624 11.97 0.49 34.88
N SER A 625 11.77 -0.81 35.03
CA SER A 625 11.57 -1.71 33.89
C SER A 625 10.35 -1.32 33.03
N ARG A 626 9.22 -0.95 33.67
CA ARG A 626 7.99 -0.54 32.95
C ARG A 626 8.14 0.83 32.29
N ILE A 627 8.75 1.78 32.99
CA ILE A 627 9.07 3.10 32.45
C ILE A 627 10.01 2.96 31.26
N ARG A 628 11.07 2.14 31.38
CA ARG A 628 12.00 1.87 30.28
C ARG A 628 11.30 1.30 29.06
N THR A 629 10.39 0.33 29.25
CA THR A 629 9.59 -0.21 28.13
C THR A 629 8.83 0.88 27.40
N MET A 630 8.26 1.84 28.10
CA MET A 630 7.53 2.96 27.45
C MET A 630 8.50 3.89 26.73
N LEU A 631 9.66 4.16 27.29
CA LEU A 631 10.70 4.99 26.68
C LEU A 631 11.33 4.29 25.45
N GLU A 632 11.50 2.97 25.48
CA GLU A 632 11.95 2.19 24.31
C GLU A 632 10.97 2.35 23.14
N ILE A 633 9.65 2.38 23.42
CA ILE A 633 8.65 2.63 22.36
C ILE A 633 8.82 4.03 21.76
N GLU A 634 9.10 5.03 22.58
CA GLU A 634 9.37 6.40 22.12
C GLU A 634 10.68 6.48 21.31
N ALA A 635 11.69 5.72 21.69
CA ALA A 635 12.95 5.61 20.96
C ALA A 635 12.75 5.05 19.52
N PHE A 636 11.75 4.19 19.31
CA PHE A 636 11.39 3.75 17.95
C PHE A 636 10.89 4.89 17.05
N SER A 637 10.33 5.96 17.62
CA SER A 637 9.98 7.16 16.84
C SER A 637 11.22 7.86 16.27
N ASP A 638 12.31 7.94 17.06
CA ASP A 638 13.57 8.55 16.63
C ASP A 638 14.22 7.69 15.52
N ILE A 639 14.18 6.37 15.68
CA ILE A 639 14.66 5.42 14.67
C ILE A 639 13.81 5.51 13.39
N HIS A 640 12.50 5.65 13.53
CA HIS A 640 11.59 5.84 12.40
C HIS A 640 11.93 7.10 11.59
N GLN A 641 12.18 8.23 12.24
CA GLN A 641 12.59 9.46 11.56
C GLN A 641 13.89 9.26 10.76
N ARG A 642 14.87 8.52 11.31
CA ARG A 642 16.11 8.17 10.58
C ARG A 642 15.81 7.30 9.37
N TRP A 643 14.92 6.32 9.50
CA TRP A 643 14.53 5.45 8.38
C TRP A 643 13.77 6.23 7.29
N GLN A 644 12.92 7.19 7.66
CA GLN A 644 12.24 8.06 6.69
C GLN A 644 13.23 8.91 5.89
N GLN A 645 14.29 9.42 6.50
CA GLN A 645 15.37 10.10 5.79
C GLN A 645 16.07 9.19 4.77
N LEU A 646 16.06 7.89 5.02
CA LEU A 646 16.61 6.84 4.16
C LEU A 646 15.54 6.21 3.23
N GLY A 647 14.43 6.89 2.97
CA GLY A 647 13.40 6.43 2.04
C GLY A 647 12.41 5.40 2.61
N TYR A 648 12.31 5.21 3.94
CA TYR A 648 11.28 4.33 4.52
C TYR A 648 9.88 4.93 4.31
N PRO A 649 8.93 4.17 3.71
CA PRO A 649 7.74 4.77 3.14
C PRO A 649 6.50 4.79 4.05
N PHE A 650 6.58 4.26 5.27
CA PHE A 650 5.43 4.14 6.17
C PHE A 650 5.51 5.10 7.34
N ASP A 651 4.36 5.45 7.92
CA ASP A 651 4.22 6.47 8.96
C ASP A 651 4.70 6.01 10.35
N HIS A 652 4.97 4.72 10.54
CA HIS A 652 5.42 4.19 11.82
C HIS A 652 6.19 2.87 11.67
N LEU A 653 7.06 2.61 12.64
CA LEU A 653 7.66 1.30 12.86
C LEU A 653 6.88 0.53 13.92
N VAL A 654 6.88 -0.79 13.81
CA VAL A 654 6.46 -1.66 14.92
C VAL A 654 7.48 -1.50 16.05
N PRO A 655 7.11 -1.00 17.24
CA PRO A 655 8.04 -0.75 18.34
C PRO A 655 8.43 -2.06 19.04
N SER A 656 9.13 -2.91 18.30
CA SER A 656 9.61 -4.23 18.72
C SER A 656 10.98 -4.50 18.13
N LEU A 657 11.81 -5.25 18.86
CA LEU A 657 13.10 -5.72 18.37
C LEU A 657 12.97 -6.64 17.13
N ALA A 658 11.78 -7.23 16.91
CA ALA A 658 11.45 -7.95 15.69
C ALA A 658 11.56 -7.10 14.40
N THR A 659 11.53 -5.77 14.53
CA THR A 659 11.79 -4.84 13.42
C THR A 659 13.15 -5.07 12.77
N ALA A 660 14.14 -5.56 13.53
CA ALA A 660 15.45 -5.95 13.01
C ALA A 660 15.40 -7.08 11.97
N ILE A 661 14.34 -7.87 11.98
CA ILE A 661 14.15 -9.04 11.12
C ILE A 661 12.89 -8.93 10.25
N GLY A 662 12.31 -7.71 10.13
CA GLY A 662 11.33 -7.39 9.11
C GLY A 662 9.89 -7.18 9.55
N SER A 663 9.56 -7.24 10.86
CA SER A 663 8.16 -7.13 11.34
C SER A 663 7.49 -5.78 11.04
N SER A 664 8.25 -4.74 10.72
CA SER A 664 7.70 -3.42 10.34
C SER A 664 7.28 -3.34 8.88
N GLY A 665 7.68 -4.32 8.06
CA GLY A 665 7.46 -4.31 6.62
C GLY A 665 8.32 -3.27 5.89
N ASP A 666 8.42 -3.42 4.58
CA ASP A 666 9.07 -2.47 3.66
C ASP A 666 8.49 -2.61 2.25
N ARG A 667 9.01 -1.85 1.29
CA ARG A 667 8.68 -1.93 -0.15
C ARG A 667 9.94 -2.21 -0.97
N PRO A 668 9.86 -2.99 -2.05
CA PRO A 668 11.00 -3.18 -2.96
C PRO A 668 11.56 -1.85 -3.48
N ALA A 669 10.71 -0.92 -3.91
CA ALA A 669 11.13 0.39 -4.41
C ALA A 669 11.85 1.24 -3.34
N ALA A 670 11.41 1.18 -2.07
CA ALA A 670 12.06 1.90 -0.98
C ALA A 670 13.42 1.29 -0.57
N LEU A 671 13.57 -0.02 -0.74
CA LEU A 671 14.89 -0.68 -0.59
C LEU A 671 15.82 -0.35 -1.75
N ALA A 672 15.30 -0.27 -2.99
CA ALA A 672 16.08 0.17 -4.15
C ALA A 672 16.56 1.62 -3.97
N GLU A 673 15.73 2.52 -3.44
CA GLU A 673 16.13 3.89 -3.09
C GLU A 673 17.25 3.89 -2.05
N LEU A 674 17.16 3.08 -0.98
CA LEU A 674 18.23 2.96 0.02
C LEU A 674 19.54 2.46 -0.60
N MET A 675 19.48 1.47 -1.50
CA MET A 675 20.65 1.00 -2.24
C MET A 675 21.23 2.10 -3.12
N GLY A 676 20.39 2.90 -3.77
CA GLY A 676 20.80 4.08 -4.53
C GLY A 676 21.52 5.10 -3.67
N ILE A 677 21.04 5.41 -2.46
CA ILE A 677 21.71 6.30 -1.49
C ILE A 677 23.10 5.78 -1.13
N ILE A 678 23.24 4.47 -0.87
CA ILE A 678 24.52 3.83 -0.54
C ILE A 678 25.48 3.89 -1.74
N LEU A 679 25.00 3.61 -2.95
CA LEU A 679 25.82 3.69 -4.17
C LEU A 679 26.20 5.13 -4.55
N ASN A 680 25.42 6.11 -4.12
CA ASN A 680 25.65 7.54 -4.36
C ASN A 680 26.36 8.24 -3.16
N ASP A 681 27.26 7.53 -2.49
CA ASP A 681 28.07 8.06 -1.37
C ASP A 681 27.28 8.75 -0.26
N GLY A 682 26.08 8.23 0.02
CA GLY A 682 25.21 8.74 1.06
C GLY A 682 24.37 9.97 0.69
N VAL A 683 24.37 10.35 -0.58
CA VAL A 683 23.51 11.41 -1.10
C VAL A 683 22.21 10.82 -1.63
N ARG A 684 21.10 11.18 -1.03
CA ARG A 684 19.76 10.88 -1.48
C ARG A 684 19.37 11.80 -2.62
N LEU A 685 19.07 11.24 -3.76
CA LEU A 685 18.49 11.93 -4.91
C LEU A 685 16.98 11.66 -4.96
N PRO A 686 16.20 12.55 -5.59
CA PRO A 686 14.78 12.26 -5.85
C PRO A 686 14.63 11.02 -6.72
N VAL A 687 13.58 10.24 -6.46
CA VAL A 687 13.21 9.08 -7.29
C VAL A 687 12.28 9.57 -8.40
N GLU A 688 12.83 9.63 -9.62
CA GLU A 688 12.17 10.20 -10.78
C GLU A 688 11.54 9.11 -11.65
N ARG A 689 10.24 9.19 -11.83
CA ARG A 689 9.47 8.30 -12.70
C ARG A 689 9.05 8.97 -13.99
N LEU A 690 8.88 10.28 -13.93
CA LEU A 690 8.39 11.12 -15.01
C LEU A 690 9.49 12.09 -15.44
N ALA A 691 9.75 12.15 -16.75
CA ALA A 691 10.69 13.09 -17.32
C ALA A 691 10.07 14.47 -17.45
N TRP A 692 8.81 14.53 -17.91
CA TRP A 692 8.06 15.77 -18.04
C TRP A 692 6.54 15.51 -18.12
N LEU A 693 5.80 16.57 -17.83
CA LEU A 693 4.37 16.72 -18.07
C LEU A 693 4.16 17.85 -19.06
N HIS A 694 3.34 17.64 -20.06
CA HIS A 694 3.03 18.62 -21.10
C HIS A 694 1.52 18.78 -21.23
N PHE A 695 1.01 19.90 -20.77
CA PHE A 695 -0.40 20.24 -20.78
C PHE A 695 -0.73 21.10 -21.98
N ALA A 696 -1.89 20.86 -22.58
CA ALA A 696 -2.51 21.68 -23.60
C ALA A 696 -1.56 22.04 -24.74
N ALA A 697 -0.85 21.03 -25.28
CA ALA A 697 0.08 21.18 -26.39
C ALA A 697 -0.57 21.91 -27.56
N ASP A 698 0.21 22.74 -28.24
CA ASP A 698 -0.25 23.56 -29.41
C ASP A 698 -1.44 24.49 -29.10
N THR A 699 -1.61 24.90 -27.86
CA THR A 699 -2.63 25.86 -27.42
C THR A 699 -2.01 27.06 -26.70
N PRO A 700 -2.75 28.19 -26.54
CA PRO A 700 -2.28 29.31 -25.74
C PRO A 700 -2.04 29.00 -24.24
N TYR A 701 -2.50 27.86 -23.77
CA TYR A 701 -2.36 27.38 -22.39
C TYR A 701 -1.29 26.30 -22.25
N GLU A 702 -0.48 26.12 -23.28
CA GLU A 702 0.62 25.16 -23.28
C GLU A 702 1.52 25.37 -22.08
N THR A 703 1.69 24.34 -21.27
CA THR A 703 2.52 24.39 -20.08
C THR A 703 3.31 23.10 -19.96
N ARG A 704 4.61 23.21 -19.72
CA ARG A 704 5.52 22.08 -19.51
C ARG A 704 6.09 22.12 -18.10
N PHE A 705 6.04 20.99 -17.42
CA PHE A 705 6.68 20.78 -16.12
C PHE A 705 7.73 19.68 -16.27
N ALA A 706 8.91 19.92 -15.70
CA ALA A 706 9.93 18.91 -15.50
C ALA A 706 10.35 18.91 -14.01
N PRO A 707 10.84 17.80 -13.48
CA PRO A 707 11.35 17.74 -12.12
C PRO A 707 12.49 18.77 -11.91
N ASP A 708 12.53 19.36 -10.70
CA ASP A 708 13.64 20.24 -10.32
C ASP A 708 14.82 19.39 -9.81
N PRO A 709 15.98 19.38 -10.48
CA PRO A 709 17.13 18.57 -10.09
C PRO A 709 17.82 19.00 -8.79
N LYS A 710 17.38 20.09 -8.15
CA LYS A 710 18.05 20.67 -6.98
C LYS A 710 17.78 20.02 -5.62
N GLN A 711 17.13 18.85 -5.57
CA GLN A 711 16.73 18.22 -4.30
C GLN A 711 17.69 17.16 -3.76
N ALA A 712 18.95 17.15 -4.19
CA ALA A 712 19.96 16.24 -3.65
C ALA A 712 20.27 16.57 -2.17
N LYS A 713 20.15 15.58 -1.29
CA LYS A 713 20.41 15.76 0.14
C LYS A 713 21.37 14.69 0.67
N ARG A 714 22.48 15.11 1.27
CA ARG A 714 23.33 14.16 2.00
C ARG A 714 22.61 13.67 3.26
N VAL A 715 22.36 12.36 3.34
CA VAL A 715 21.68 11.70 4.46
C VAL A 715 22.57 10.69 5.19
N LEU A 716 23.70 10.30 4.58
CA LEU A 716 24.73 9.48 5.20
C LEU A 716 26.11 10.11 4.94
N PRO A 717 27.07 9.98 5.86
CA PRO A 717 28.47 10.20 5.56
C PRO A 717 28.98 9.26 4.46
N SER A 718 29.93 9.72 3.65
CA SER A 718 30.52 8.91 2.58
C SER A 718 31.21 7.66 3.11
N GLU A 719 31.85 7.75 4.27
CA GLU A 719 32.53 6.63 4.96
C GLU A 719 31.53 5.55 5.38
N VAL A 720 30.33 5.94 5.83
CA VAL A 720 29.24 4.98 6.15
C VAL A 720 28.75 4.29 4.87
N ALA A 721 28.56 5.05 3.79
CA ALA A 721 28.15 4.49 2.52
C ALA A 721 29.19 3.49 1.98
N GLN A 722 30.49 3.82 2.09
CA GLN A 722 31.58 2.93 1.71
C GLN A 722 31.62 1.65 2.56
N ALA A 723 31.52 1.79 3.89
CA ALA A 723 31.50 0.62 4.78
C ALA A 723 30.30 -0.32 4.50
N LEU A 724 29.15 0.26 4.12
CA LEU A 724 27.99 -0.53 3.70
C LEU A 724 28.21 -1.22 2.36
N ARG A 725 28.78 -0.54 1.34
CA ARG A 725 29.11 -1.17 0.05
C ARG A 725 30.04 -2.36 0.24
N ASP A 726 31.08 -2.22 1.06
CA ASP A 726 32.02 -3.29 1.36
C ASP A 726 31.36 -4.47 2.07
N ALA A 727 30.45 -4.21 3.02
CA ALA A 727 29.71 -5.25 3.71
C ALA A 727 28.69 -5.96 2.81
N LEU A 728 28.03 -5.22 1.91
CA LEU A 728 27.04 -5.76 0.97
C LEU A 728 27.68 -6.57 -0.16
N SER A 729 28.89 -6.21 -0.61
CA SER A 729 29.60 -7.01 -1.63
C SER A 729 29.94 -8.41 -1.10
N GLN A 730 30.28 -8.54 0.18
CA GLN A 730 30.55 -9.85 0.79
C GLN A 730 29.32 -10.77 0.84
N VAL A 731 28.12 -10.23 0.86
CA VAL A 731 26.87 -11.02 0.77
C VAL A 731 26.76 -11.71 -0.60
N VAL A 732 27.25 -11.05 -1.66
CA VAL A 732 27.29 -11.62 -3.02
C VAL A 732 28.54 -12.49 -3.21
N GLU A 733 29.70 -12.06 -2.75
CA GLU A 733 30.97 -12.78 -2.98
C GLU A 733 30.99 -14.15 -2.26
N ALA A 734 30.54 -14.20 -1.01
CA ALA A 734 30.65 -15.40 -0.18
C ALA A 734 29.45 -15.67 0.74
N GLY A 735 28.35 -14.93 0.57
CA GLY A 735 27.18 -14.99 1.44
C GLY A 735 25.94 -15.63 0.80
N THR A 736 24.78 -15.15 1.26
CA THR A 736 23.48 -15.70 0.85
C THR A 736 23.10 -15.41 -0.61
N ALA A 737 23.76 -14.46 -1.27
CA ALA A 737 23.52 -14.09 -2.68
C ALA A 737 24.68 -14.55 -3.61
N ARG A 738 25.50 -15.51 -3.20
CA ARG A 738 26.69 -15.97 -3.96
C ARG A 738 26.42 -16.48 -5.39
N ARG A 739 25.15 -16.81 -5.70
CA ARG A 739 24.76 -17.19 -7.07
C ARG A 739 24.95 -16.06 -8.08
N LEU A 740 25.01 -14.81 -7.62
CA LEU A 740 25.21 -13.64 -8.47
C LEU A 740 26.70 -13.30 -8.68
N ALA A 741 27.62 -13.98 -7.97
CA ALA A 741 29.05 -13.70 -8.09
C ALA A 741 29.53 -14.07 -9.49
N GLY A 742 30.14 -13.12 -10.22
CA GLY A 742 30.69 -13.31 -11.55
C GLY A 742 29.68 -13.50 -12.68
N THR A 743 28.35 -13.32 -12.42
CA THR A 743 27.32 -13.48 -13.47
C THR A 743 27.27 -12.33 -14.46
N PHE A 744 27.75 -11.15 -14.07
CA PHE A 744 27.78 -9.97 -14.91
C PHE A 744 29.21 -9.48 -15.12
N THR A 745 29.51 -9.08 -16.36
CA THR A 745 30.81 -8.53 -16.74
C THR A 745 30.66 -7.17 -17.39
N LEU A 746 31.62 -6.30 -17.18
CA LEU A 746 31.74 -5.04 -17.89
C LEU A 746 32.17 -5.29 -19.37
N PRO A 747 32.00 -4.29 -20.25
CA PRO A 747 32.41 -4.44 -21.68
C PRO A 747 33.87 -4.83 -21.88
N ASP A 748 34.75 -4.54 -20.91
CA ASP A 748 36.16 -4.90 -20.91
C ASP A 748 36.44 -6.35 -20.42
N GLY A 749 35.37 -7.12 -20.08
CA GLY A 749 35.47 -8.47 -19.56
C GLY A 749 35.72 -8.58 -18.07
N THR A 750 35.87 -7.46 -17.34
CA THR A 750 36.02 -7.52 -15.88
C THR A 750 34.69 -7.83 -15.19
N PRO A 751 34.68 -8.66 -14.12
CA PRO A 751 33.46 -8.94 -13.37
C PRO A 751 32.89 -7.66 -12.75
N LEU A 752 31.59 -7.44 -12.94
CA LEU A 752 30.89 -6.33 -12.28
C LEU A 752 30.78 -6.62 -10.77
N LYS A 753 31.29 -5.70 -9.94
CA LYS A 753 31.18 -5.82 -8.50
C LYS A 753 29.74 -5.57 -8.05
N LEU A 754 29.10 -6.60 -7.53
CA LEU A 754 27.74 -6.56 -7.03
C LEU A 754 27.71 -6.53 -5.50
N GLY A 755 26.70 -5.88 -4.96
CA GLY A 755 26.37 -5.91 -3.54
C GLY A 755 24.87 -6.06 -3.33
N GLY A 756 24.46 -6.72 -2.26
CA GLY A 756 23.05 -6.92 -2.02
C GLY A 756 22.70 -7.47 -0.65
N LYS A 757 21.40 -7.58 -0.37
CA LYS A 757 20.88 -8.25 0.82
C LYS A 757 19.69 -9.12 0.48
N THR A 758 19.75 -10.39 0.82
CA THR A 758 18.62 -11.31 0.68
C THR A 758 17.65 -11.16 1.87
N GLY A 759 16.38 -11.40 1.60
CA GLY A 759 15.33 -11.43 2.61
C GLY A 759 14.38 -12.61 2.44
N THR A 760 13.90 -13.15 3.54
CA THR A 760 12.83 -14.15 3.57
C THR A 760 11.88 -13.75 4.69
N GLY A 761 10.65 -13.43 4.33
CA GLY A 761 9.57 -13.10 5.24
C GLY A 761 8.54 -14.22 5.29
N ASP A 762 7.90 -14.38 6.44
CA ASP A 762 6.87 -15.39 6.66
C ASP A 762 5.75 -14.79 7.50
N ASN A 763 4.69 -14.39 6.82
CA ASN A 763 3.51 -13.86 7.49
C ASN A 763 2.61 -15.02 7.91
N ARG A 764 2.60 -15.32 9.22
CA ARG A 764 1.86 -16.45 9.81
C ARG A 764 0.78 -15.98 10.78
N ILE A 765 -0.33 -16.69 10.77
CA ILE A 765 -1.30 -16.64 11.88
C ILE A 765 -1.01 -17.83 12.79
N GLU A 766 -0.62 -17.53 14.01
CA GLU A 766 -0.34 -18.54 15.03
C GLU A 766 -1.43 -18.53 16.10
N LYS A 767 -1.96 -19.70 16.42
CA LYS A 767 -2.76 -19.91 17.64
C LYS A 767 -1.82 -20.42 18.71
N VAL A 768 -1.70 -19.65 19.78
CA VAL A 768 -0.81 -19.93 20.89
C VAL A 768 -1.65 -20.46 22.07
N GLY A 769 -1.24 -21.57 22.64
CA GLY A 769 -1.85 -22.15 23.82
C GLY A 769 -1.56 -21.37 25.10
N ARG A 770 -2.16 -21.78 26.22
CA ARG A 770 -2.00 -21.11 27.53
C ARG A 770 -0.55 -21.00 28.00
N ASN A 771 0.27 -21.97 27.65
CA ASN A 771 1.70 -22.03 28.06
C ASN A 771 2.64 -21.34 27.06
N GLY A 772 2.10 -20.55 26.12
CA GLY A 772 2.91 -19.87 25.08
C GLY A 772 3.37 -20.78 23.94
N GLN A 773 2.99 -22.06 23.93
CA GLN A 773 3.29 -22.98 22.83
C GLN A 773 2.37 -22.72 21.63
N VAL A 774 2.94 -22.75 20.43
CA VAL A 774 2.18 -22.64 19.19
C VAL A 774 1.39 -23.93 18.98
N ILE A 775 0.05 -23.85 19.02
CA ILE A 775 -0.85 -25.00 18.78
C ILE A 775 -1.02 -25.20 17.27
N THR A 776 -1.29 -24.12 16.53
CA THR A 776 -1.39 -24.13 15.07
C THR A 776 -0.68 -22.94 14.49
N SER A 777 0.05 -23.14 13.40
CA SER A 777 0.71 -22.08 12.63
C SER A 777 0.31 -22.24 11.16
N ARG A 778 -0.31 -21.21 10.60
CA ARG A 778 -0.71 -21.18 9.20
C ARG A 778 0.00 -20.02 8.51
N ALA A 779 0.84 -20.33 7.54
CA ALA A 779 1.42 -19.32 6.67
C ALA A 779 0.33 -18.70 5.78
N MET A 780 0.21 -17.38 5.79
CA MET A 780 -0.70 -16.63 4.91
C MET A 780 -0.01 -16.32 3.58
N ASN A 781 1.21 -15.84 3.64
CA ASN A 781 2.10 -15.67 2.49
C ASN A 781 3.55 -15.77 2.95
N ARG A 782 4.44 -16.03 2.00
CA ARG A 782 5.88 -15.99 2.18
C ARG A 782 6.47 -15.04 1.15
N THR A 783 7.50 -14.32 1.55
CA THR A 783 8.23 -13.41 0.67
C THR A 783 9.68 -13.83 0.57
N ALA A 784 10.28 -13.70 -0.61
CA ALA A 784 11.71 -13.82 -0.84
C ALA A 784 12.18 -12.61 -1.64
N THR A 785 13.33 -12.06 -1.27
CA THR A 785 13.89 -10.84 -1.89
C THR A 785 15.39 -11.03 -2.07
#